data_f90178e96e4fbf9510f9f2da59280016
#
_entry.id   f90178e96e4fbf9510f9f2da59280016
#
_cell.length_a   1.000
_cell.length_b   1.000
_cell.length_c   1.000
_cell.angle_alpha   90.00
_cell.angle_beta   90.00
_cell.angle_gamma   90.00
#
_symmetry.space_group_name_H-M   'P 1'
#
loop_
_entity.id
_entity.type
_entity.pdbx_description
1 polymer ?
#
loop_
_entity_poly.entity_id
_entity_poly.type
_entity_poly.pdbx_seq_one_letter_code
_entity_poly.pdbx_strand_id
1 'polypeptide(L)'
;MKGILRMENKQGLISHWSFDEASGKEALDHVTGISDKIEYVLNEARYNDSHDPQRRKGISGNALMFDGYSNWIARPAEKMVILQDALTIEAWVAPRTYERGIESRLSPIVNQHDREKNEGFILGILRYGQWSMQVGLNNEWVEIWADGHELLLNQWSHIVATFDSRNAVMKLYLNGEEVATKSIVANTIITPCNRDLMIAKNNKGFLLGDTPYVLNMYSGMIDELKMYNRALAAEEVRQSYQEYVTPYGGAIPAIPYDDIKLDRCLLANDRHRPQYHLSPPQHWMNEPHAPIYFNGQYHLFYQHDPHGPYLHTIHWGHWVSNDLAHWRDLPWALAPEENGLDPDGVWSGSSAYDENGVPALFYTAGDDSATPNQRVGLARSTFIKDGDNDLVRWEKHPVPVIVQEKGQGYYGDFRDPFVWKDGDTWYLLIGSGTDGQGGSLLAYTSKDMIQWKYKGPFYISDPKKYPFLGSMWELPVFLPLGQDKTGIEKHILLISPLGPEADVEVFYWIGTFNKVAMRFTPDHEEPQLIDLGDFHFTGPSGMVDPKTGRKLIFTIAQGVRTSEINYYSGYAHNAGIPLSIFLREDGRLGIMPIEELELLRRRQLILIEDKPLDEANNLLKDIKGDMLEIRVELEAGACTQLGIKLRRSPGGEEETLLYYDRKEAALIVDRNKSSLDPLADWDRGVQGGTLELDGENLKLQIYLDRSMVEAYANELKSLTTRVYPSRKDALGIQIWGAGTLTVKSLEVWEMKPAFES
;
A
#
# COMPACT_ATOMS: atom_id res chain seq x y z
N MET A 1 -42.65 2.75 16.85
CA MET A 1 -42.94 3.93 16.05
C MET A 1 -43.39 3.46 14.69
N LYS A 2 -44.51 3.97 14.19
CA LYS A 2 -45.16 3.49 12.96
C LYS A 2 -44.23 3.80 11.78
N GLY A 3 -43.89 2.74 10.99
CA GLY A 3 -43.17 2.92 9.74
C GLY A 3 -43.94 3.86 8.82
N ILE A 4 -43.26 4.91 8.36
CA ILE A 4 -43.71 5.73 7.25
C ILE A 4 -43.67 4.80 6.03
N LEU A 5 -44.85 4.42 5.52
CA LEU A 5 -44.98 3.72 4.24
C LEU A 5 -44.35 4.60 3.16
N ARG A 6 -43.17 4.24 2.66
CA ARG A 6 -42.58 4.83 1.44
C ARG A 6 -43.59 4.62 0.30
N MET A 7 -44.06 5.72 -0.26
CA MET A 7 -44.79 5.67 -1.54
C MET A 7 -43.76 5.55 -2.68
N GLU A 8 -43.17 4.38 -2.86
CA GLU A 8 -42.36 4.10 -4.03
C GLU A 8 -43.24 4.21 -5.28
N ASN A 9 -42.83 5.04 -6.23
CA ASN A 9 -43.45 5.07 -7.55
C ASN A 9 -43.03 3.81 -8.33
N LYS A 10 -43.72 2.70 -8.13
CA LYS A 10 -43.36 1.37 -8.66
C LYS A 10 -43.69 1.19 -10.16
N GLN A 11 -44.23 2.24 -10.82
CA GLN A 11 -44.55 2.12 -12.23
C GLN A 11 -43.29 2.01 -13.10
N GLY A 12 -43.13 0.89 -13.78
CA GLY A 12 -41.99 0.63 -14.67
C GLY A 12 -40.69 0.22 -13.96
N LEU A 13 -40.70 0.06 -12.64
CA LEU A 13 -39.55 -0.49 -11.90
C LEU A 13 -39.39 -1.98 -12.26
N ILE A 14 -38.20 -2.36 -12.71
CA ILE A 14 -37.90 -3.73 -13.19
C ILE A 14 -36.87 -4.45 -12.32
N SER A 15 -36.03 -3.74 -11.60
CA SER A 15 -35.09 -4.30 -10.62
C SER A 15 -34.80 -3.29 -9.52
N HIS A 16 -34.57 -3.79 -8.29
CA HIS A 16 -34.18 -2.99 -7.13
C HIS A 16 -33.32 -3.82 -6.19
N TRP A 17 -32.04 -3.47 -6.07
CA TRP A 17 -31.10 -3.98 -5.07
C TRP A 17 -30.93 -2.92 -3.99
N SER A 18 -31.46 -3.16 -2.80
CA SER A 18 -31.28 -2.26 -1.66
C SER A 18 -29.97 -2.48 -0.91
N PHE A 19 -29.35 -3.67 -1.08
CA PHE A 19 -28.14 -4.11 -0.37
C PHE A 19 -28.26 -4.16 1.14
N ASP A 20 -29.49 -4.23 1.67
CA ASP A 20 -29.80 -4.23 3.11
C ASP A 20 -29.50 -5.56 3.82
N GLU A 21 -29.06 -6.58 3.10
CA GLU A 21 -28.70 -7.86 3.72
C GLU A 21 -27.63 -7.66 4.79
N ALA A 22 -27.84 -8.23 5.98
CA ALA A 22 -26.93 -8.10 7.10
C ALA A 22 -25.59 -8.83 6.88
N SER A 23 -25.58 -9.88 6.03
CA SER A 23 -24.44 -10.73 5.71
C SER A 23 -24.73 -11.59 4.51
N GLY A 24 -23.76 -12.41 4.09
CA GLY A 24 -23.92 -13.37 3.01
C GLY A 24 -23.41 -12.88 1.65
N LYS A 25 -23.45 -13.79 0.68
CA LYS A 25 -22.86 -13.64 -0.65
C LYS A 25 -23.93 -13.52 -1.74
N GLU A 26 -25.07 -12.98 -1.40
CA GLU A 26 -26.17 -12.75 -2.30
C GLU A 26 -26.71 -11.32 -2.15
N ALA A 27 -27.28 -10.79 -3.22
CA ALA A 27 -27.99 -9.52 -3.26
C ALA A 27 -29.39 -9.75 -3.83
N LEU A 28 -30.41 -9.42 -3.07
CA LEU A 28 -31.82 -9.63 -3.45
C LEU A 28 -32.32 -8.49 -4.33
N ASP A 29 -32.84 -8.84 -5.50
CA ASP A 29 -33.66 -7.93 -6.27
C ASP A 29 -35.10 -7.99 -5.75
N HIS A 30 -35.56 -6.95 -5.09
CA HIS A 30 -36.86 -6.86 -4.45
C HIS A 30 -38.05 -6.82 -5.43
N VAL A 31 -37.81 -6.58 -6.72
CA VAL A 31 -38.85 -6.55 -7.75
C VAL A 31 -39.08 -7.94 -8.32
N THR A 32 -37.99 -8.60 -8.70
CA THR A 32 -38.08 -9.91 -9.37
C THR A 32 -38.03 -11.08 -8.38
N GLY A 33 -37.57 -10.87 -7.16
CA GLY A 33 -37.34 -11.92 -6.17
C GLY A 33 -36.11 -12.78 -6.50
N ILE A 34 -35.27 -12.35 -7.45
CA ILE A 34 -34.03 -13.05 -7.78
C ILE A 34 -32.95 -12.65 -6.76
N SER A 35 -32.30 -13.67 -6.21
CA SER A 35 -31.10 -13.51 -5.39
C SER A 35 -29.87 -13.66 -6.29
N ASP A 36 -29.15 -12.59 -6.54
CA ASP A 36 -27.95 -12.58 -7.36
C ASP A 36 -26.71 -12.90 -6.53
N LYS A 37 -25.88 -13.78 -7.03
CA LYS A 37 -24.62 -14.12 -6.38
C LYS A 37 -23.66 -12.95 -6.44
N ILE A 38 -23.06 -12.61 -5.29
CA ILE A 38 -21.89 -11.74 -5.22
C ILE A 38 -20.67 -12.63 -5.44
N GLU A 39 -20.02 -12.46 -6.58
CA GLU A 39 -18.74 -13.09 -6.85
C GLU A 39 -17.70 -12.44 -5.93
N TYR A 40 -16.86 -13.25 -5.28
CA TYR A 40 -15.91 -12.76 -4.31
C TYR A 40 -14.63 -13.61 -4.31
N VAL A 41 -13.56 -13.05 -4.86
CA VAL A 41 -12.26 -13.71 -5.05
C VAL A 41 -11.66 -14.20 -3.73
N LEU A 42 -11.76 -13.42 -2.66
CA LEU A 42 -11.15 -13.74 -1.37
C LEU A 42 -11.76 -14.97 -0.68
N ASN A 43 -12.89 -15.51 -1.20
CA ASN A 43 -13.41 -16.80 -0.75
C ASN A 43 -12.53 -17.98 -1.16
N GLU A 44 -11.70 -17.82 -2.19
CA GLU A 44 -10.82 -18.84 -2.73
C GLU A 44 -9.41 -18.73 -2.14
N ALA A 45 -9.21 -17.85 -1.15
CA ALA A 45 -7.94 -17.69 -0.45
C ALA A 45 -7.50 -19.01 0.21
N ARG A 46 -6.27 -19.43 -0.06
CA ARG A 46 -5.72 -20.70 0.44
C ARG A 46 -5.34 -20.65 1.92
N TYR A 47 -5.01 -19.45 2.41
CA TYR A 47 -4.35 -19.25 3.70
C TYR A 47 -5.16 -18.36 4.66
N ASN A 48 -6.32 -17.88 4.24
CA ASN A 48 -7.27 -17.12 5.04
C ASN A 48 -8.59 -17.89 5.23
N ASP A 49 -9.35 -17.51 6.23
CA ASP A 49 -10.71 -18.02 6.41
C ASP A 49 -11.65 -17.34 5.38
N SER A 50 -12.69 -18.07 4.97
CA SER A 50 -13.73 -17.50 4.11
C SER A 50 -14.58 -16.50 4.91
N HIS A 51 -14.87 -15.36 4.30
CA HIS A 51 -15.73 -14.33 4.89
C HIS A 51 -16.68 -13.73 3.85
N ASP A 52 -17.65 -12.95 4.32
CA ASP A 52 -18.61 -12.30 3.45
C ASP A 52 -18.05 -10.99 2.87
N PRO A 53 -18.52 -10.54 1.68
CA PRO A 53 -18.29 -9.19 1.20
C PRO A 53 -18.75 -8.14 2.23
N GLN A 54 -18.06 -7.02 2.28
CA GLN A 54 -18.32 -6.02 3.31
C GLN A 54 -19.67 -5.33 3.11
N ARG A 55 -20.48 -5.30 4.16
CA ARG A 55 -21.63 -4.44 4.29
C ARG A 55 -21.28 -3.25 5.18
N ARG A 56 -21.70 -2.07 4.78
CA ARG A 56 -21.47 -0.82 5.50
C ARG A 56 -22.77 -0.08 5.71
N LYS A 57 -22.77 0.93 6.56
CA LYS A 57 -23.94 1.80 6.71
C LYS A 57 -24.24 2.52 5.41
N GLY A 58 -25.44 2.30 4.86
CA GLY A 58 -25.93 2.92 3.64
C GLY A 58 -26.57 4.29 3.86
N ILE A 59 -27.04 4.88 2.79
CA ILE A 59 -27.95 6.02 2.85
C ILE A 59 -29.29 5.60 3.43
N SER A 60 -29.64 4.31 3.24
CA SER A 60 -30.83 3.68 3.78
C SER A 60 -30.49 2.24 4.19
N GLY A 61 -30.43 1.95 5.50
CA GLY A 61 -30.02 0.62 5.95
C GLY A 61 -28.55 0.33 5.71
N ASN A 62 -28.26 -0.71 4.93
CA ASN A 62 -26.89 -1.09 4.55
C ASN A 62 -26.60 -0.77 3.08
N ALA A 63 -25.33 -0.69 2.75
CA ALA A 63 -24.77 -0.62 1.42
C ALA A 63 -23.76 -1.74 1.18
N LEU A 64 -23.58 -2.17 -0.06
CA LEU A 64 -22.51 -3.10 -0.41
C LEU A 64 -21.24 -2.33 -0.75
N MET A 65 -20.12 -2.70 -0.09
CA MET A 65 -18.80 -2.20 -0.39
C MET A 65 -18.16 -3.04 -1.50
N PHE A 66 -17.75 -2.38 -2.57
CA PHE A 66 -16.91 -2.93 -3.62
C PHE A 66 -15.48 -2.43 -3.44
N ASP A 67 -14.52 -3.33 -3.45
CA ASP A 67 -13.12 -2.99 -3.13
C ASP A 67 -12.27 -2.56 -4.33
N GLY A 68 -12.78 -2.69 -5.54
CA GLY A 68 -12.10 -2.32 -6.78
C GLY A 68 -11.52 -3.48 -7.57
N TYR A 69 -11.52 -4.72 -7.02
CA TYR A 69 -11.04 -5.89 -7.77
C TYR A 69 -11.66 -7.24 -7.37
N SER A 70 -11.97 -7.44 -6.09
CA SER A 70 -12.27 -8.80 -5.61
C SER A 70 -13.74 -9.18 -5.66
N ASN A 71 -14.67 -8.20 -5.73
CA ASN A 71 -16.10 -8.49 -5.68
C ASN A 71 -16.92 -7.73 -6.72
N TRP A 72 -17.92 -8.42 -7.25
CA TRP A 72 -18.89 -7.90 -8.21
C TRP A 72 -20.16 -8.76 -8.22
N ILE A 73 -21.21 -8.28 -8.88
CA ILE A 73 -22.43 -9.06 -9.12
C ILE A 73 -22.58 -9.33 -10.61
N ALA A 74 -22.97 -10.55 -10.96
CA ALA A 74 -23.29 -10.95 -12.32
C ALA A 74 -24.68 -11.58 -12.37
N ARG A 75 -25.60 -11.01 -13.19
CA ARG A 75 -26.92 -11.58 -13.47
C ARG A 75 -26.94 -12.10 -14.91
N PRO A 76 -27.27 -13.38 -15.15
CA PRO A 76 -27.34 -13.93 -16.49
C PRO A 76 -28.27 -13.16 -17.41
N ALA A 77 -27.88 -12.99 -18.69
CA ALA A 77 -28.61 -12.22 -19.68
C ALA A 77 -30.07 -12.68 -19.85
N GLU A 78 -30.33 -13.98 -19.77
CA GLU A 78 -31.68 -14.58 -19.91
C GLU A 78 -32.64 -14.23 -18.75
N LYS A 79 -32.09 -13.68 -17.63
CA LYS A 79 -32.89 -13.20 -16.49
C LYS A 79 -33.16 -11.70 -16.55
N MET A 80 -32.65 -11.02 -17.59
CA MET A 80 -32.85 -9.60 -17.79
C MET A 80 -34.04 -9.29 -18.71
N VAL A 81 -34.71 -8.17 -18.38
CA VAL A 81 -35.72 -7.60 -19.29
C VAL A 81 -34.98 -6.88 -20.44
N ILE A 82 -35.45 -7.09 -21.67
CA ILE A 82 -34.91 -6.38 -22.83
C ILE A 82 -35.34 -4.91 -22.76
N LEU A 83 -34.38 -4.00 -22.67
CA LEU A 83 -34.57 -2.54 -22.58
C LEU A 83 -34.25 -1.91 -23.93
N GLN A 84 -35.23 -1.35 -24.61
CA GLN A 84 -35.06 -0.75 -25.93
C GLN A 84 -35.53 0.70 -26.01
N ASP A 85 -36.80 0.95 -25.67
CA ASP A 85 -37.47 2.25 -25.91
C ASP A 85 -37.14 3.27 -24.84
N ALA A 86 -36.90 2.83 -23.60
CA ALA A 86 -36.57 3.69 -22.50
C ALA A 86 -35.81 2.95 -21.39
N LEU A 87 -34.99 3.66 -20.63
CA LEU A 87 -34.25 3.15 -19.50
C LEU A 87 -34.05 4.27 -18.49
N THR A 88 -34.24 3.96 -17.22
CA THR A 88 -33.68 4.76 -16.11
C THR A 88 -32.84 3.85 -15.24
N ILE A 89 -31.67 4.35 -14.84
CA ILE A 89 -30.82 3.77 -13.80
C ILE A 89 -30.71 4.82 -12.70
N GLU A 90 -31.02 4.45 -11.48
CA GLU A 90 -30.94 5.26 -10.27
C GLU A 90 -30.10 4.55 -9.23
N ALA A 91 -29.16 5.22 -8.58
CA ALA A 91 -28.36 4.66 -7.51
C ALA A 91 -27.85 5.73 -6.55
N TRP A 92 -27.60 5.33 -5.31
CA TRP A 92 -26.74 6.05 -4.39
C TRP A 92 -25.35 5.43 -4.45
N VAL A 93 -24.35 6.26 -4.64
CA VAL A 93 -22.96 5.83 -4.78
C VAL A 93 -22.03 6.67 -3.93
N ALA A 94 -21.01 6.04 -3.34
CA ALA A 94 -19.92 6.72 -2.64
C ALA A 94 -18.60 6.14 -3.10
N PRO A 95 -17.95 6.73 -4.13
CA PRO A 95 -16.66 6.27 -4.60
C PRO A 95 -15.60 6.37 -3.49
N ARG A 96 -14.77 5.34 -3.33
CA ARG A 96 -13.67 5.32 -2.39
C ARG A 96 -12.37 5.75 -3.08
N THR A 97 -12.21 5.38 -4.33
CA THR A 97 -11.04 5.72 -5.15
C THR A 97 -11.44 5.75 -6.63
N TYR A 98 -10.64 6.46 -7.43
CA TYR A 98 -10.81 6.49 -8.89
C TYR A 98 -9.68 5.70 -9.53
N GLU A 99 -10.03 4.67 -10.29
CA GLU A 99 -9.04 3.94 -11.06
C GLU A 99 -8.55 4.78 -12.24
N ARG A 100 -7.22 4.81 -12.48
CA ARG A 100 -6.63 5.46 -13.63
C ARG A 100 -7.17 4.86 -14.94
N GLY A 101 -7.32 3.55 -14.99
CA GLY A 101 -7.90 2.80 -16.08
C GLY A 101 -7.24 3.04 -17.44
N ILE A 102 -7.83 2.42 -18.46
CA ILE A 102 -7.54 2.79 -19.84
C ILE A 102 -8.49 3.91 -20.24
N GLU A 103 -7.97 4.94 -20.87
CA GLU A 103 -8.75 6.04 -21.43
C GLU A 103 -10.02 5.55 -22.13
N SER A 104 -11.14 6.21 -21.86
CA SER A 104 -12.47 5.89 -22.38
C SER A 104 -13.18 4.66 -21.81
N ARG A 105 -12.65 3.95 -20.82
CA ARG A 105 -13.35 2.85 -20.17
C ARG A 105 -13.82 3.24 -18.78
N LEU A 106 -15.10 3.12 -18.55
CA LEU A 106 -15.71 3.41 -17.25
C LEU A 106 -15.49 2.24 -16.28
N SER A 107 -15.27 2.56 -15.01
CA SER A 107 -15.52 1.67 -13.87
C SER A 107 -17.02 1.68 -13.61
N PRO A 108 -17.76 0.60 -13.93
CA PRO A 108 -19.21 0.67 -13.97
C PRO A 108 -19.83 0.57 -12.58
N ILE A 109 -20.89 1.33 -12.38
CA ILE A 109 -21.87 1.09 -11.33
C ILE A 109 -22.73 -0.08 -11.76
N VAL A 110 -23.28 -0.02 -12.99
CA VAL A 110 -24.01 -1.12 -13.62
C VAL A 110 -23.85 -1.07 -15.13
N ASN A 111 -23.74 -2.23 -15.75
CA ASN A 111 -23.64 -2.32 -17.20
C ASN A 111 -24.13 -3.66 -17.75
N GLN A 112 -24.62 -3.62 -18.99
CA GLN A 112 -24.90 -4.76 -19.85
C GLN A 112 -24.59 -4.33 -21.28
N HIS A 113 -23.31 -4.46 -21.72
CA HIS A 113 -22.89 -3.88 -22.99
C HIS A 113 -21.82 -4.69 -23.73
N ASP A 114 -21.78 -4.47 -25.05
CA ASP A 114 -20.65 -4.76 -25.90
C ASP A 114 -20.37 -3.54 -26.82
N ARG A 115 -19.43 -2.69 -26.39
CA ARG A 115 -19.11 -1.43 -27.10
C ARG A 115 -18.63 -1.66 -28.54
N GLU A 116 -17.91 -2.73 -28.81
CA GLU A 116 -17.39 -3.04 -30.15
C GLU A 116 -18.52 -3.34 -31.14
N LYS A 117 -19.66 -3.83 -30.62
CA LYS A 117 -20.87 -4.12 -31.41
C LYS A 117 -21.91 -3.00 -31.33
N ASN A 118 -21.66 -1.95 -30.53
CA ASN A 118 -22.64 -0.92 -30.20
C ASN A 118 -23.94 -1.50 -29.59
N GLU A 119 -23.81 -2.45 -28.64
CA GLU A 119 -24.93 -3.11 -27.97
C GLU A 119 -24.99 -2.73 -26.49
N GLY A 120 -26.20 -2.56 -25.95
CA GLY A 120 -26.48 -2.39 -24.52
C GLY A 120 -26.17 -1.02 -23.96
N PHE A 121 -25.86 -0.98 -22.67
CA PHE A 121 -25.66 0.25 -21.90
C PHE A 121 -24.62 0.09 -20.80
N ILE A 122 -24.05 1.21 -20.36
CA ILE A 122 -23.19 1.33 -19.18
C ILE A 122 -23.44 2.67 -18.48
N LEU A 123 -23.56 2.62 -17.16
CA LEU A 123 -23.46 3.78 -16.26
C LEU A 123 -22.24 3.56 -15.36
N GLY A 124 -21.30 4.50 -15.37
CA GLY A 124 -20.08 4.32 -14.60
C GLY A 124 -19.26 5.60 -14.45
N ILE A 125 -18.14 5.46 -13.76
CA ILE A 125 -17.22 6.53 -13.38
C ILE A 125 -15.91 6.35 -14.15
N LEU A 126 -15.35 7.46 -14.65
CA LEU A 126 -13.99 7.56 -15.14
C LEU A 126 -13.08 8.08 -14.02
N ARG A 127 -11.77 8.14 -14.26
CA ARG A 127 -10.80 8.77 -13.34
C ARG A 127 -11.26 10.17 -12.92
N TYR A 128 -10.94 10.57 -11.71
CA TYR A 128 -11.26 11.87 -11.09
C TYR A 128 -12.75 12.17 -10.86
N GLY A 129 -13.59 11.13 -10.93
CA GLY A 129 -15.01 11.27 -10.61
C GLY A 129 -15.91 11.73 -11.75
N GLN A 130 -15.37 11.92 -12.94
CA GLN A 130 -16.18 12.12 -14.14
C GLN A 130 -17.08 10.90 -14.34
N TRP A 131 -18.33 11.08 -14.69
CA TRP A 131 -19.26 9.97 -14.87
C TRP A 131 -20.14 10.13 -16.10
N SER A 132 -20.60 9.01 -16.61
CA SER A 132 -21.28 8.96 -17.90
C SER A 132 -22.30 7.82 -17.96
N MET A 133 -23.39 8.05 -18.70
CA MET A 133 -24.21 6.98 -19.26
C MET A 133 -23.87 6.87 -20.74
N GLN A 134 -23.65 5.64 -21.19
CA GLN A 134 -23.36 5.34 -22.60
C GLN A 134 -24.24 4.22 -23.08
N VAL A 135 -24.72 4.30 -24.32
CA VAL A 135 -25.66 3.34 -24.92
C VAL A 135 -25.31 3.03 -26.36
N GLY A 136 -25.55 1.80 -26.79
CA GLY A 136 -25.48 1.41 -28.19
C GLY A 136 -26.82 1.68 -28.89
N LEU A 137 -26.84 2.59 -29.88
CA LEU A 137 -28.03 3.00 -30.62
C LEU A 137 -27.82 2.77 -32.11
N ASN A 138 -28.60 1.86 -32.75
CA ASN A 138 -28.57 1.68 -34.21
C ASN A 138 -27.17 1.61 -34.84
N ASN A 139 -26.27 0.82 -34.27
CA ASN A 139 -24.86 0.67 -34.68
C ASN A 139 -23.93 1.86 -34.35
N GLU A 140 -24.36 2.79 -33.51
CA GLU A 140 -23.51 3.85 -32.98
C GLU A 140 -23.40 3.75 -31.47
N TRP A 141 -22.25 4.13 -30.91
CA TRP A 141 -22.07 4.26 -29.46
C TRP A 141 -22.27 5.72 -29.08
N VAL A 142 -23.27 5.98 -28.26
CA VAL A 142 -23.64 7.33 -27.84
C VAL A 142 -23.37 7.51 -26.35
N GLU A 143 -22.73 8.62 -26.01
CA GLU A 143 -22.30 8.95 -24.62
C GLU A 143 -22.90 10.28 -24.20
N ILE A 144 -23.30 10.35 -22.92
CA ILE A 144 -23.62 11.60 -22.23
C ILE A 144 -22.78 11.71 -20.97
N TRP A 145 -22.11 12.82 -20.76
CA TRP A 145 -21.21 13.08 -19.66
C TRP A 145 -21.77 14.17 -18.74
N ALA A 146 -21.52 14.07 -17.44
CA ALA A 146 -21.86 15.05 -16.42
C ALA A 146 -20.69 16.02 -16.21
N ASP A 147 -20.32 16.77 -17.26
CA ASP A 147 -19.16 17.67 -17.25
C ASP A 147 -19.28 18.73 -16.16
N GLY A 148 -18.24 18.87 -15.32
CA GLY A 148 -18.19 19.80 -14.19
C GLY A 148 -19.03 19.41 -12.98
N HIS A 149 -19.49 18.13 -12.94
CA HIS A 149 -20.29 17.58 -11.87
C HIS A 149 -19.72 16.19 -11.44
N GLU A 150 -18.47 16.20 -11.01
CA GLU A 150 -17.73 15.00 -10.61
C GLU A 150 -18.32 14.39 -9.33
N LEU A 151 -18.27 13.06 -9.24
CA LEU A 151 -18.62 12.33 -8.01
C LEU A 151 -17.42 12.38 -7.06
N LEU A 152 -17.58 12.99 -5.90
CA LEU A 152 -16.48 13.17 -4.95
C LEU A 152 -16.20 11.93 -4.13
N LEU A 153 -14.92 11.68 -3.82
CA LEU A 153 -14.51 10.55 -2.98
C LEU A 153 -15.09 10.64 -1.57
N ASN A 154 -15.48 9.49 -1.04
CA ASN A 154 -15.97 9.31 0.32
C ASN A 154 -17.23 10.15 0.66
N GLN A 155 -18.01 10.47 -0.35
CA GLN A 155 -19.26 11.21 -0.21
C GLN A 155 -20.38 10.51 -0.97
N TRP A 156 -21.56 10.46 -0.35
CA TRP A 156 -22.76 9.97 -1.04
C TRP A 156 -23.16 10.92 -2.16
N SER A 157 -23.54 10.36 -3.28
CA SER A 157 -24.13 11.03 -4.42
C SER A 157 -25.32 10.23 -4.91
N HIS A 158 -26.47 10.90 -5.10
CA HIS A 158 -27.62 10.33 -5.79
C HIS A 158 -27.48 10.60 -7.28
N ILE A 159 -27.33 9.55 -8.07
CA ILE A 159 -27.20 9.65 -9.53
C ILE A 159 -28.37 8.99 -10.21
N VAL A 160 -28.90 9.66 -11.24
CA VAL A 160 -29.92 9.10 -12.10
C VAL A 160 -29.55 9.37 -13.56
N ALA A 161 -29.65 8.36 -14.38
CA ALA A 161 -29.44 8.44 -15.82
C ALA A 161 -30.67 7.94 -16.57
N THR A 162 -31.19 8.73 -17.52
CA THR A 162 -32.37 8.40 -18.30
C THR A 162 -32.10 8.37 -19.80
N PHE A 163 -32.71 7.41 -20.48
CA PHE A 163 -32.80 7.35 -21.92
C PHE A 163 -34.28 7.28 -22.32
N ASP A 164 -34.69 8.13 -23.26
CA ASP A 164 -36.06 8.19 -23.78
C ASP A 164 -36.06 8.29 -25.31
N SER A 165 -36.36 7.20 -25.97
CA SER A 165 -36.42 7.09 -27.43
C SER A 165 -37.51 7.97 -28.07
N ARG A 166 -38.67 8.08 -27.41
CA ARG A 166 -39.81 8.85 -27.94
C ARG A 166 -39.61 10.32 -27.87
N ASN A 167 -39.09 10.80 -26.72
CA ASN A 167 -38.74 12.21 -26.52
C ASN A 167 -37.39 12.58 -27.09
N ALA A 168 -36.66 11.61 -27.67
CA ALA A 168 -35.37 11.78 -28.32
C ALA A 168 -34.29 12.43 -27.43
N VAL A 169 -34.18 11.97 -26.16
CA VAL A 169 -33.30 12.60 -25.18
C VAL A 169 -32.66 11.61 -24.22
N MET A 170 -31.45 11.89 -23.84
CA MET A 170 -30.75 11.32 -22.66
C MET A 170 -30.54 12.43 -21.64
N LYS A 171 -30.66 12.11 -20.35
CA LYS A 171 -30.40 13.06 -19.26
C LYS A 171 -29.65 12.42 -18.12
N LEU A 172 -28.84 13.22 -17.43
CA LEU A 172 -28.19 12.89 -16.18
C LEU A 172 -28.64 13.82 -15.07
N TYR A 173 -28.81 13.25 -13.88
CA TYR A 173 -29.20 13.99 -12.68
C TYR A 173 -28.24 13.65 -11.55
N LEU A 174 -27.83 14.67 -10.80
CA LEU A 174 -27.02 14.56 -9.60
C LEU A 174 -27.74 15.21 -8.43
N ASN A 175 -27.98 14.46 -7.35
CA ASN A 175 -28.62 14.94 -6.13
C ASN A 175 -30.00 15.61 -6.38
N GLY A 176 -30.77 14.99 -7.27
CA GLY A 176 -32.13 15.45 -7.62
C GLY A 176 -32.19 16.52 -8.70
N GLU A 177 -31.07 17.09 -9.15
CA GLU A 177 -31.05 18.16 -10.15
C GLU A 177 -30.47 17.66 -11.49
N GLU A 178 -31.05 18.15 -12.61
CA GLU A 178 -30.55 17.83 -13.96
C GLU A 178 -29.19 18.50 -14.20
N VAL A 179 -28.16 17.71 -14.51
CA VAL A 179 -26.79 18.20 -14.74
C VAL A 179 -26.34 18.09 -16.19
N ALA A 180 -26.97 17.21 -16.97
CA ALA A 180 -26.68 17.07 -18.40
C ALA A 180 -27.91 16.63 -19.18
N THR A 181 -28.01 17.10 -20.41
CA THR A 181 -29.01 16.65 -21.38
C THR A 181 -28.40 16.53 -22.78
N LYS A 182 -28.76 15.47 -23.50
CA LYS A 182 -28.29 15.19 -24.85
C LYS A 182 -29.45 14.79 -25.76
N SER A 183 -29.65 15.51 -26.84
CA SER A 183 -30.60 15.12 -27.88
C SER A 183 -30.06 13.94 -28.70
N ILE A 184 -30.94 13.01 -29.03
CA ILE A 184 -30.67 11.84 -29.87
C ILE A 184 -31.66 11.82 -31.03
N VAL A 185 -31.52 10.90 -31.97
CA VAL A 185 -32.49 10.72 -33.07
C VAL A 185 -33.77 10.09 -32.48
N ALA A 186 -34.92 10.67 -32.81
CA ALA A 186 -36.21 10.16 -32.31
C ALA A 186 -36.50 8.72 -32.79
N ASN A 187 -37.11 7.95 -31.89
CA ASN A 187 -37.44 6.54 -32.12
C ASN A 187 -36.22 5.62 -32.37
N THR A 188 -35.02 6.09 -31.97
CA THR A 188 -33.83 5.25 -31.89
C THR A 188 -33.89 4.40 -30.62
N ILE A 189 -33.64 3.13 -30.74
CA ILE A 189 -33.73 2.17 -29.63
C ILE A 189 -32.36 1.71 -29.18
N ILE A 190 -32.23 1.31 -27.92
CA ILE A 190 -31.02 0.63 -27.42
C ILE A 190 -30.92 -0.73 -28.12
N THR A 191 -29.79 -0.97 -28.78
CA THR A 191 -29.50 -2.29 -29.39
C THR A 191 -29.35 -3.33 -28.29
N PRO A 192 -30.16 -4.41 -28.28
CA PRO A 192 -30.09 -5.44 -27.25
C PRO A 192 -28.68 -6.06 -27.16
N CYS A 193 -28.23 -6.31 -25.94
CA CYS A 193 -26.97 -6.98 -25.64
C CYS A 193 -27.23 -8.33 -24.97
N ASN A 194 -26.59 -9.40 -25.45
CA ASN A 194 -26.70 -10.73 -24.89
C ASN A 194 -25.52 -11.08 -23.97
N ARG A 195 -25.07 -10.12 -23.20
CA ARG A 195 -24.10 -10.32 -22.11
C ARG A 195 -24.81 -10.25 -20.77
N ASP A 196 -24.21 -10.84 -19.76
CA ASP A 196 -24.70 -10.73 -18.39
C ASP A 196 -24.72 -9.26 -17.95
N LEU A 197 -25.73 -8.87 -17.16
CA LEU A 197 -25.70 -7.61 -16.45
C LEU A 197 -24.66 -7.72 -15.33
N MET A 198 -23.78 -6.74 -15.26
CA MET A 198 -22.76 -6.66 -14.20
C MET A 198 -22.90 -5.39 -13.38
N ILE A 199 -22.73 -5.52 -12.06
CA ILE A 199 -22.61 -4.42 -11.11
C ILE A 199 -21.17 -4.40 -10.61
N ALA A 200 -20.54 -3.24 -10.62
CA ALA A 200 -19.16 -2.95 -10.20
C ALA A 200 -18.04 -3.55 -11.07
N LYS A 201 -18.34 -4.32 -12.10
CA LYS A 201 -17.34 -4.89 -13.03
C LYS A 201 -17.74 -4.64 -14.48
N ASN A 202 -16.80 -4.24 -15.31
CA ASN A 202 -17.03 -3.96 -16.73
C ASN A 202 -17.18 -5.27 -17.53
N ASN A 203 -18.21 -5.40 -18.36
CA ASN A 203 -18.39 -6.54 -19.27
C ASN A 203 -17.19 -6.74 -20.21
N LYS A 204 -16.46 -5.66 -20.52
CA LYS A 204 -15.27 -5.61 -21.33
C LYS A 204 -14.08 -5.12 -20.51
N GLY A 205 -13.88 -5.72 -19.34
CA GLY A 205 -12.73 -5.45 -18.48
C GLY A 205 -11.41 -5.66 -19.21
N PHE A 206 -10.39 -4.96 -18.77
CA PHE A 206 -9.03 -5.04 -19.31
C PHE A 206 -8.10 -5.68 -18.27
N LEU A 207 -7.31 -6.66 -18.69
CA LEU A 207 -6.33 -7.30 -17.81
C LEU A 207 -5.09 -6.43 -17.67
N LEU A 208 -4.57 -6.33 -16.48
CA LEU A 208 -3.28 -5.70 -16.18
C LEU A 208 -2.14 -6.64 -16.63
N GLY A 209 -1.67 -6.48 -17.87
CA GLY A 209 -0.66 -7.37 -18.44
C GLY A 209 -1.07 -8.85 -18.41
N ASP A 210 -0.13 -9.71 -18.07
CA ASP A 210 -0.34 -11.17 -17.94
C ASP A 210 -0.76 -11.56 -16.50
N THR A 211 -1.53 -10.71 -15.81
CA THR A 211 -1.99 -10.94 -14.44
C THR A 211 -3.50 -11.27 -14.41
N PRO A 212 -4.03 -11.81 -13.31
CA PRO A 212 -5.46 -12.06 -13.17
C PRO A 212 -6.29 -10.79 -12.88
N TYR A 213 -5.66 -9.63 -12.69
CA TYR A 213 -6.34 -8.40 -12.32
C TYR A 213 -7.08 -7.77 -13.49
N VAL A 214 -8.37 -7.52 -13.30
CA VAL A 214 -9.20 -6.78 -14.24
C VAL A 214 -9.25 -5.33 -13.80
N LEU A 215 -8.80 -4.44 -14.66
CA LEU A 215 -8.93 -2.99 -14.47
C LEU A 215 -10.34 -2.51 -14.78
N ASN A 216 -10.65 -1.26 -14.40
CA ASN A 216 -11.96 -0.65 -14.56
C ASN A 216 -13.06 -1.40 -13.78
N MET A 217 -12.79 -1.71 -12.52
CA MET A 217 -13.78 -2.11 -11.54
C MET A 217 -14.14 -0.93 -10.63
N TYR A 218 -15.38 -0.90 -10.15
CA TYR A 218 -15.83 0.14 -9.22
C TYR A 218 -15.28 -0.12 -7.82
N SER A 219 -14.77 0.93 -7.18
CA SER A 219 -14.34 0.92 -5.78
C SER A 219 -15.13 1.94 -4.97
N GLY A 220 -15.87 1.46 -3.98
CA GLY A 220 -16.74 2.29 -3.13
C GLY A 220 -18.03 1.59 -2.77
N MET A 221 -18.95 2.32 -2.14
CA MET A 221 -20.25 1.81 -1.75
C MET A 221 -21.30 2.07 -2.83
N ILE A 222 -22.19 1.08 -3.04
CA ILE A 222 -23.42 1.23 -3.83
C ILE A 222 -24.59 0.87 -2.92
N ASP A 223 -25.64 1.68 -2.99
CA ASP A 223 -26.87 1.54 -2.25
C ASP A 223 -28.07 1.88 -3.14
N GLU A 224 -29.24 1.27 -2.88
CA GLU A 224 -30.51 1.57 -3.54
C GLU A 224 -30.42 1.61 -5.08
N LEU A 225 -29.75 0.63 -5.70
CA LEU A 225 -29.65 0.54 -7.16
C LEU A 225 -31.00 0.09 -7.76
N LYS A 226 -31.59 0.93 -8.58
CA LYS A 226 -32.88 0.71 -9.24
C LYS A 226 -32.78 0.84 -10.75
N MET A 227 -33.54 0.02 -11.46
CA MET A 227 -33.67 0.09 -12.92
C MET A 227 -35.13 0.14 -13.31
N TYR A 228 -35.45 0.99 -14.30
CA TYR A 228 -36.81 1.17 -14.81
C TYR A 228 -36.82 1.02 -16.32
N ASN A 229 -37.93 0.48 -16.88
CA ASN A 229 -38.18 0.39 -18.32
C ASN A 229 -38.89 1.64 -18.89
N ARG A 230 -38.77 2.76 -18.23
CA ARG A 230 -39.23 4.10 -18.63
C ARG A 230 -38.23 5.17 -18.23
N ALA A 231 -38.29 6.33 -18.86
CA ALA A 231 -37.60 7.51 -18.38
C ALA A 231 -38.39 8.14 -17.21
N LEU A 232 -37.71 8.40 -16.08
CA LEU A 232 -38.27 9.15 -14.97
C LEU A 232 -38.32 10.63 -15.33
N ALA A 233 -39.42 11.32 -14.92
CA ALA A 233 -39.50 12.76 -15.02
C ALA A 233 -38.61 13.45 -13.95
N ALA A 234 -38.15 14.68 -14.21
CA ALA A 234 -37.30 15.43 -13.30
C ALA A 234 -37.92 15.59 -11.89
N GLU A 235 -39.22 15.74 -11.79
CA GLU A 235 -39.92 15.81 -10.51
C GLU A 235 -39.90 14.48 -9.74
N GLU A 236 -40.01 13.36 -10.44
CA GLU A 236 -39.88 12.03 -9.80
C GLU A 236 -38.46 11.80 -9.27
N VAL A 237 -37.44 12.22 -10.01
CA VAL A 237 -36.03 12.15 -9.59
C VAL A 237 -35.80 13.01 -8.35
N ARG A 238 -36.32 14.25 -8.36
CA ARG A 238 -36.22 15.18 -7.20
C ARG A 238 -36.93 14.60 -5.98
N GLN A 239 -38.12 14.05 -6.15
CA GLN A 239 -38.87 13.41 -5.07
C GLN A 239 -38.13 12.22 -4.50
N SER A 240 -37.57 11.33 -5.33
CA SER A 240 -36.76 10.20 -4.89
C SER A 240 -35.55 10.66 -4.05
N TYR A 241 -34.80 11.64 -4.54
CA TYR A 241 -33.70 12.23 -3.76
C TYR A 241 -34.15 12.74 -2.39
N GLN A 242 -35.25 13.51 -2.34
CA GLN A 242 -35.79 14.10 -1.10
C GLN A 242 -36.22 13.02 -0.10
N GLU A 243 -36.77 11.92 -0.53
CA GLU A 243 -37.16 10.81 0.35
C GLU A 243 -35.97 10.24 1.12
N TYR A 244 -34.79 10.15 0.50
CA TYR A 244 -33.56 9.63 1.16
C TYR A 244 -32.89 10.65 2.05
N VAL A 245 -32.88 11.94 1.72
CA VAL A 245 -32.20 12.95 2.54
C VAL A 245 -33.07 13.52 3.66
N THR A 246 -34.40 13.40 3.59
CA THR A 246 -35.34 13.87 4.62
C THR A 246 -35.01 13.35 6.03
N PRO A 247 -34.68 12.07 6.23
CA PRO A 247 -34.29 11.54 7.55
C PRO A 247 -33.03 12.23 8.13
N TYR A 248 -32.23 12.86 7.29
CA TYR A 248 -30.99 13.56 7.63
C TYR A 248 -31.17 15.10 7.63
N GLY A 249 -32.40 15.59 7.74
CA GLY A 249 -32.68 17.03 7.76
C GLY A 249 -32.60 17.71 6.38
N GLY A 250 -32.71 16.94 5.30
CA GLY A 250 -32.68 17.43 3.91
C GLY A 250 -31.28 17.61 3.33
N ALA A 251 -30.26 17.12 4.01
CA ALA A 251 -28.87 17.15 3.54
C ALA A 251 -28.30 15.73 3.44
N ILE A 252 -27.35 15.53 2.54
CA ILE A 252 -26.61 14.25 2.41
C ILE A 252 -25.75 14.08 3.67
N PRO A 253 -25.85 12.92 4.36
CA PRO A 253 -25.01 12.65 5.54
C PRO A 253 -23.55 12.47 5.15
N ALA A 254 -22.65 12.96 6.00
CA ALA A 254 -21.22 12.66 5.89
C ALA A 254 -20.96 11.18 6.18
N ILE A 255 -19.98 10.60 5.50
CA ILE A 255 -19.53 9.25 5.74
C ILE A 255 -18.29 9.33 6.65
N PRO A 256 -18.32 8.76 7.87
CA PRO A 256 -17.12 8.60 8.68
C PRO A 256 -16.07 7.74 7.95
N TYR A 257 -14.79 8.05 8.14
CA TYR A 257 -13.71 7.28 7.50
C TYR A 257 -13.78 5.79 7.82
N ASP A 258 -14.14 5.43 9.05
CA ASP A 258 -14.29 4.05 9.48
C ASP A 258 -15.40 3.29 8.73
N ASP A 259 -16.38 3.97 8.17
CA ASP A 259 -17.46 3.37 7.39
C ASP A 259 -17.07 3.14 5.91
N ILE A 260 -16.04 3.82 5.40
CA ILE A 260 -15.62 3.70 3.99
C ILE A 260 -14.25 3.05 3.77
N LYS A 261 -13.41 2.98 4.80
CA LYS A 261 -12.15 2.24 4.72
C LYS A 261 -12.38 0.73 4.55
N LEU A 262 -11.45 0.05 3.90
CA LEU A 262 -11.44 -1.41 3.86
C LEU A 262 -11.14 -1.98 5.25
N ASP A 263 -11.79 -3.11 5.57
CA ASP A 263 -11.65 -3.74 6.88
C ASP A 263 -10.38 -4.59 6.97
N ARG A 264 -9.47 -4.20 7.82
CA ARG A 264 -8.24 -4.95 8.14
C ARG A 264 -8.53 -6.34 8.70
N CYS A 265 -9.63 -6.48 9.46
CA CYS A 265 -9.99 -7.72 10.14
C CYS A 265 -10.31 -8.86 9.18
N LEU A 266 -10.76 -8.57 7.94
CA LEU A 266 -11.02 -9.60 6.94
C LEU A 266 -9.79 -10.44 6.58
N LEU A 267 -8.60 -9.86 6.69
CA LEU A 267 -7.34 -10.53 6.38
C LEU A 267 -6.55 -10.92 7.64
N ALA A 268 -7.12 -10.70 8.84
CA ALA A 268 -6.42 -10.96 10.11
C ALA A 268 -6.10 -12.44 10.34
N ASN A 269 -6.89 -13.35 9.77
CA ASN A 269 -6.69 -14.80 9.89
C ASN A 269 -5.81 -15.42 8.80
N ASP A 270 -5.36 -14.63 7.81
CA ASP A 270 -4.40 -15.13 6.81
C ASP A 270 -3.09 -15.51 7.51
N ARG A 271 -2.69 -16.78 7.34
CA ARG A 271 -1.51 -17.37 8.03
C ARG A 271 -0.18 -16.81 7.58
N HIS A 272 -0.15 -16.10 6.47
CA HIS A 272 1.06 -15.50 5.90
C HIS A 272 1.10 -13.98 6.05
N ARG A 273 -0.04 -13.35 6.39
CA ARG A 273 -0.08 -11.88 6.55
C ARG A 273 0.47 -11.45 7.90
N PRO A 274 1.58 -10.69 7.94
CA PRO A 274 2.13 -10.15 9.18
C PRO A 274 1.12 -9.30 9.95
N GLN A 275 1.22 -9.28 11.27
CA GLN A 275 0.27 -8.62 12.15
C GLN A 275 0.90 -7.46 12.93
N TYR A 276 2.19 -7.51 13.23
CA TYR A 276 2.88 -6.40 13.87
C TYR A 276 3.92 -5.71 12.98
N HIS A 277 4.26 -6.27 11.81
CA HIS A 277 4.83 -5.50 10.71
C HIS A 277 3.72 -4.70 10.03
N LEU A 278 4.01 -3.43 9.73
CA LEU A 278 2.99 -2.54 9.21
C LEU A 278 2.57 -2.90 7.77
N SER A 279 1.29 -2.87 7.53
CA SER A 279 0.70 -3.04 6.19
C SER A 279 -0.62 -2.28 6.08
N PRO A 280 -1.06 -1.84 4.89
CA PRO A 280 -2.39 -1.25 4.73
C PRO A 280 -3.49 -2.23 5.13
N PRO A 281 -4.72 -1.79 5.34
CA PRO A 281 -5.84 -2.70 5.61
C PRO A 281 -5.95 -3.84 4.61
N GLN A 282 -5.84 -3.52 3.33
CA GLN A 282 -5.82 -4.44 2.19
C GLN A 282 -5.02 -3.82 1.05
N HIS A 283 -4.81 -4.57 -0.03
CA HIS A 283 -4.21 -4.13 -1.28
C HIS A 283 -2.68 -3.99 -1.23
N TRP A 284 -2.13 -3.33 -2.25
CA TRP A 284 -0.69 -3.21 -2.44
C TRP A 284 -0.09 -2.04 -1.65
N MET A 285 1.12 -2.25 -1.17
CA MET A 285 1.99 -1.17 -0.70
C MET A 285 3.41 -1.35 -1.23
N ASN A 286 4.16 -0.26 -1.26
CA ASN A 286 5.60 -0.27 -1.37
C ASN A 286 6.20 0.46 -0.16
N GLU A 287 7.38 1.06 -0.29
CA GLU A 287 8.15 1.59 0.83
C GLU A 287 7.35 2.57 1.70
N PRO A 288 7.46 2.44 3.02
CA PRO A 288 7.13 3.52 3.93
C PRO A 288 8.15 4.64 3.78
N HIS A 289 7.67 5.89 3.76
CA HIS A 289 8.51 7.06 3.54
C HIS A 289 8.01 8.28 4.31
N ALA A 290 8.75 9.38 4.22
CA ALA A 290 8.41 10.66 4.84
C ALA A 290 8.06 10.57 6.34
N PRO A 291 8.77 9.78 7.19
CA PRO A 291 8.47 9.73 8.61
C PRO A 291 8.65 11.11 9.24
N ILE A 292 7.70 11.52 10.12
CA ILE A 292 7.77 12.78 10.84
C ILE A 292 7.09 12.69 12.20
N TYR A 293 7.66 13.38 13.19
CA TYR A 293 7.04 13.51 14.51
C TYR A 293 6.40 14.90 14.64
N PHE A 294 5.13 14.97 14.97
CA PHE A 294 4.42 16.22 15.12
C PHE A 294 3.41 16.16 16.25
N ASN A 295 3.45 17.16 17.15
CA ASN A 295 2.51 17.32 18.26
C ASN A 295 2.24 16.05 19.09
N GLY A 296 3.28 15.28 19.38
CA GLY A 296 3.17 14.06 20.20
C GLY A 296 2.92 12.78 19.41
N GLN A 297 2.78 12.85 18.09
CA GLN A 297 2.48 11.73 17.22
C GLN A 297 3.57 11.52 16.18
N TYR A 298 3.85 10.25 15.85
CA TYR A 298 4.65 9.84 14.72
C TYR A 298 3.73 9.59 13.54
N HIS A 299 3.99 10.23 12.42
CA HIS A 299 3.31 10.01 11.15
C HIS A 299 4.26 9.28 10.21
N LEU A 300 3.76 8.25 9.55
CA LEU A 300 4.50 7.47 8.56
C LEU A 300 3.61 7.31 7.33
N PHE A 301 4.13 7.69 6.17
CA PHE A 301 3.42 7.55 4.91
C PHE A 301 4.00 6.38 4.14
N TYR A 302 3.28 5.88 3.13
CA TYR A 302 3.74 4.77 2.31
C TYR A 302 3.12 4.82 0.93
N GLN A 303 3.82 4.31 -0.06
CA GLN A 303 3.22 4.09 -1.38
C GLN A 303 2.11 3.06 -1.28
N HIS A 304 0.97 3.35 -1.88
CA HIS A 304 -0.23 2.52 -1.81
C HIS A 304 -0.99 2.54 -3.13
N ASP A 305 -1.35 1.36 -3.64
CA ASP A 305 -2.38 1.26 -4.67
C ASP A 305 -3.70 0.87 -4.01
N PRO A 306 -4.70 1.77 -3.98
CA PRO A 306 -5.95 1.51 -3.29
C PRO A 306 -6.97 0.70 -4.11
N HIS A 307 -6.63 0.24 -5.32
CA HIS A 307 -7.54 -0.49 -6.21
C HIS A 307 -7.39 -2.00 -6.11
N GLY A 308 -6.23 -2.50 -5.65
CA GLY A 308 -5.99 -3.93 -5.54
C GLY A 308 -4.57 -4.25 -5.06
N PRO A 309 -4.25 -5.54 -4.86
CA PRO A 309 -2.91 -5.97 -4.43
C PRO A 309 -1.93 -6.03 -5.62
N TYR A 310 -1.88 -4.98 -6.41
CA TYR A 310 -1.02 -4.80 -7.59
C TYR A 310 -0.55 -3.34 -7.70
N LEU A 311 0.51 -3.11 -8.44
CA LEU A 311 1.03 -1.77 -8.72
C LEU A 311 0.36 -1.20 -9.97
N HIS A 312 -0.36 -0.08 -9.83
CA HIS A 312 -0.93 0.65 -10.95
C HIS A 312 -0.99 2.17 -10.70
N THR A 313 -1.82 2.66 -9.75
CA THR A 313 -1.96 4.09 -9.47
C THR A 313 -1.55 4.40 -8.04
N ILE A 314 -0.40 5.05 -7.86
CA ILE A 314 0.18 5.25 -6.53
C ILE A 314 -0.40 6.47 -5.84
N HIS A 315 -0.86 6.23 -4.60
CA HIS A 315 -1.27 7.21 -3.60
C HIS A 315 -0.28 7.16 -2.41
N TRP A 316 -0.34 8.12 -1.51
CA TRP A 316 0.31 8.03 -0.21
C TRP A 316 -0.69 7.59 0.85
N GLY A 317 -0.57 6.35 1.31
CA GLY A 317 -1.22 5.88 2.53
C GLY A 317 -0.62 6.57 3.75
N HIS A 318 -1.31 6.49 4.90
CA HIS A 318 -0.93 7.23 6.09
C HIS A 318 -1.22 6.44 7.35
N TRP A 319 -0.20 6.28 8.18
CA TRP A 319 -0.29 5.72 9.52
C TRP A 319 0.13 6.74 10.57
N VAL A 320 -0.48 6.64 11.75
CA VAL A 320 -0.13 7.47 12.91
C VAL A 320 0.05 6.62 14.16
N SER A 321 1.04 6.97 14.99
CA SER A 321 1.34 6.30 16.25
C SER A 321 1.77 7.31 17.32
N ASN A 322 1.46 7.02 18.60
CA ASN A 322 1.96 7.79 19.74
C ASN A 322 3.28 7.24 20.28
N ASP A 323 3.63 5.99 19.93
CA ASP A 323 4.70 5.22 20.56
C ASP A 323 5.54 4.35 19.60
N LEU A 324 5.35 4.45 18.27
CA LEU A 324 6.00 3.65 17.24
C LEU A 324 5.66 2.14 17.27
N ALA A 325 4.90 1.65 18.25
CA ALA A 325 4.49 0.26 18.37
C ALA A 325 3.02 0.04 18.00
N HIS A 326 2.14 0.91 18.48
CA HIS A 326 0.71 0.85 18.19
C HIS A 326 0.32 1.88 17.13
N TRP A 327 -0.28 1.41 16.05
CA TRP A 327 -0.56 2.23 14.87
C TRP A 327 -2.05 2.27 14.53
N ARG A 328 -2.44 3.33 13.88
CA ARG A 328 -3.79 3.57 13.39
C ARG A 328 -3.76 4.00 11.91
N ASP A 329 -4.68 3.45 11.12
CA ASP A 329 -4.88 3.86 9.73
C ASP A 329 -5.56 5.24 9.66
N LEU A 330 -5.08 6.10 8.79
CA LEU A 330 -5.67 7.40 8.45
C LEU A 330 -6.05 7.45 6.96
N PRO A 331 -6.88 8.42 6.55
CA PRO A 331 -7.10 8.70 5.14
C PRO A 331 -5.79 8.94 4.39
N TRP A 332 -5.78 8.66 3.09
CA TRP A 332 -4.60 8.94 2.26
C TRP A 332 -4.20 10.41 2.36
N ALA A 333 -2.90 10.64 2.55
CA ALA A 333 -2.37 11.98 2.63
C ALA A 333 -2.34 12.67 1.25
N LEU A 334 -1.89 11.94 0.23
CA LEU A 334 -1.79 12.45 -1.14
C LEU A 334 -2.41 11.45 -2.12
N ALA A 335 -3.10 11.97 -3.12
CA ALA A 335 -3.67 11.23 -4.24
C ALA A 335 -3.37 11.99 -5.55
N PRO A 336 -3.34 11.32 -6.71
CA PRO A 336 -3.22 11.97 -8.01
C PRO A 336 -4.36 12.97 -8.25
N GLU A 337 -4.06 14.08 -8.96
CA GLU A 337 -5.02 15.13 -9.28
C GLU A 337 -5.05 15.40 -10.80
N GLU A 338 -6.25 15.49 -11.39
CA GLU A 338 -6.47 15.63 -12.84
C GLU A 338 -5.71 16.82 -13.46
N ASN A 339 -5.83 17.98 -12.83
CA ASN A 339 -5.19 19.22 -13.28
C ASN A 339 -4.01 19.60 -12.37
N GLY A 340 -3.49 18.61 -11.63
CA GLY A 340 -2.36 18.75 -10.70
C GLY A 340 -1.01 18.51 -11.35
N LEU A 341 0.00 18.37 -10.51
CA LEU A 341 1.37 18.07 -10.91
C LEU A 341 1.59 16.58 -11.19
N ASP A 342 0.70 15.73 -10.72
CA ASP A 342 0.87 14.30 -10.51
C ASP A 342 -0.32 13.48 -11.03
N PRO A 343 -0.81 13.73 -12.26
CA PRO A 343 -2.01 13.05 -12.76
C PRO A 343 -1.83 11.52 -12.87
N ASP A 344 -0.59 11.04 -12.91
CA ASP A 344 -0.28 9.63 -13.09
C ASP A 344 0.27 8.94 -11.84
N GLY A 345 0.45 9.67 -10.75
CA GLY A 345 0.84 9.11 -9.45
C GLY A 345 1.60 10.06 -8.55
N VAL A 346 1.51 9.80 -7.26
CA VAL A 346 2.31 10.45 -6.21
C VAL A 346 3.34 9.44 -5.73
N TRP A 347 4.61 9.58 -6.21
CA TRP A 347 5.65 8.61 -5.91
C TRP A 347 6.47 9.05 -4.68
N SER A 348 7.46 8.28 -4.30
CA SER A 348 8.17 8.42 -3.04
C SER A 348 8.84 9.77 -2.81
N GLY A 349 9.14 10.03 -1.54
CA GLY A 349 9.74 11.25 -1.11
C GLY A 349 9.99 11.30 0.39
N SER A 350 10.05 12.50 0.96
CA SER A 350 10.34 12.72 2.37
C SER A 350 9.53 13.87 2.97
N SER A 351 9.68 14.05 4.27
CA SER A 351 9.05 15.12 5.04
C SER A 351 10.08 16.12 5.55
N ALA A 352 9.64 17.34 5.79
CA ALA A 352 10.39 18.36 6.50
C ALA A 352 9.44 19.27 7.28
N TYR A 353 9.97 20.07 8.23
CA TYR A 353 9.22 21.16 8.82
C TYR A 353 9.41 22.42 7.99
N ASP A 354 8.32 23.14 7.75
CA ASP A 354 8.37 24.45 7.08
C ASP A 354 8.93 25.55 7.99
N GLU A 355 8.88 26.79 7.55
CA GLU A 355 9.35 27.94 8.30
C GLU A 355 8.57 28.18 9.60
N ASN A 356 7.35 27.67 9.73
CA ASN A 356 6.49 27.75 10.90
C ASN A 356 6.58 26.52 11.81
N GLY A 357 7.44 25.55 11.46
CA GLY A 357 7.56 24.28 12.18
C GLY A 357 6.40 23.31 11.91
N VAL A 358 5.66 23.47 10.81
CA VAL A 358 4.56 22.62 10.40
C VAL A 358 5.03 21.61 9.35
N PRO A 359 4.53 20.35 9.37
CA PRO A 359 4.93 19.35 8.40
C PRO A 359 4.62 19.72 6.95
N ALA A 360 5.60 19.46 6.09
CA ALA A 360 5.52 19.55 4.64
C ALA A 360 6.08 18.26 4.02
N LEU A 361 5.50 17.83 2.91
CA LEU A 361 5.85 16.63 2.18
C LEU A 361 6.47 17.03 0.83
N PHE A 362 7.63 16.46 0.53
CA PHE A 362 8.26 16.52 -0.77
C PHE A 362 8.09 15.17 -1.44
N TYR A 363 7.59 15.13 -2.65
CA TYR A 363 7.27 13.90 -3.35
C TYR A 363 7.66 13.96 -4.82
N THR A 364 7.80 12.81 -5.45
CA THR A 364 7.97 12.71 -6.89
C THR A 364 6.59 12.75 -7.55
N ALA A 365 6.34 13.80 -8.31
CA ALA A 365 5.11 14.00 -9.06
C ALA A 365 5.22 13.35 -10.43
N GLY A 366 4.39 12.33 -10.71
CA GLY A 366 4.34 11.57 -11.95
C GLY A 366 3.36 12.19 -12.96
N ASP A 367 3.86 12.45 -14.18
CA ASP A 367 3.06 12.96 -15.30
C ASP A 367 3.62 12.39 -16.61
N ASP A 368 3.03 11.29 -17.09
CA ASP A 368 3.48 10.57 -18.28
C ASP A 368 3.27 11.37 -19.57
N SER A 369 2.48 12.46 -19.52
CA SER A 369 2.31 13.39 -20.65
C SER A 369 3.42 14.44 -20.74
N ALA A 370 4.21 14.63 -19.69
CA ALA A 370 5.26 15.62 -19.60
C ALA A 370 6.65 15.04 -19.93
N THR A 371 7.58 15.94 -20.26
CA THR A 371 9.00 15.61 -20.41
C THR A 371 9.85 16.66 -19.71
N PRO A 372 10.55 16.33 -18.61
CA PRO A 372 10.60 15.02 -17.95
C PRO A 372 9.27 14.68 -17.25
N ASN A 373 8.97 13.38 -17.13
CA ASN A 373 7.76 12.89 -16.49
C ASN A 373 7.85 12.82 -14.96
N GLN A 374 9.04 13.09 -14.38
CA GLN A 374 9.32 13.09 -12.94
C GLN A 374 9.73 14.49 -12.50
N ARG A 375 9.03 15.03 -11.53
CA ARG A 375 9.25 16.37 -10.98
C ARG A 375 9.10 16.34 -9.46
N VAL A 376 9.65 17.32 -8.76
CA VAL A 376 9.47 17.41 -7.30
C VAL A 376 8.25 18.27 -6.99
N GLY A 377 7.25 17.65 -6.35
CA GLY A 377 6.10 18.31 -5.75
C GLY A 377 6.35 18.66 -4.28
N LEU A 378 5.59 19.63 -3.79
CA LEU A 378 5.53 20.04 -2.39
C LEU A 378 4.08 20.08 -1.94
N ALA A 379 3.77 19.46 -0.80
CA ALA A 379 2.48 19.61 -0.13
C ALA A 379 2.68 20.09 1.31
N ARG A 380 1.87 21.04 1.77
CA ARG A 380 1.90 21.55 3.15
C ARG A 380 0.67 21.09 3.91
N SER A 381 0.85 20.68 5.15
CA SER A 381 -0.28 20.38 6.02
C SER A 381 -1.17 21.63 6.21
N THR A 382 -2.48 21.42 6.27
CA THR A 382 -3.46 22.48 6.57
C THR A 382 -3.58 22.80 8.06
N PHE A 383 -2.73 22.23 8.90
CA PHE A 383 -2.77 22.37 10.38
C PHE A 383 -2.96 23.82 10.85
N ILE A 384 -2.28 24.79 10.24
CA ILE A 384 -2.43 26.22 10.59
C ILE A 384 -3.88 26.70 10.40
N LYS A 385 -4.63 26.10 9.47
CA LYS A 385 -6.00 26.50 9.14
C LYS A 385 -7.05 25.76 9.95
N ASP A 386 -6.81 24.49 10.25
CA ASP A 386 -7.83 23.59 10.81
C ASP A 386 -7.46 22.96 12.16
N GLY A 387 -6.19 23.07 12.58
CA GLY A 387 -5.71 22.52 13.85
C GLY A 387 -5.68 20.99 13.89
N ASP A 388 -5.74 20.31 12.74
CA ASP A 388 -5.80 18.85 12.66
C ASP A 388 -4.44 18.21 12.94
N ASN A 389 -4.29 17.62 14.13
CA ASN A 389 -3.08 16.92 14.55
C ASN A 389 -2.87 15.60 13.81
N ASP A 390 -3.93 14.99 13.27
CA ASP A 390 -3.82 13.77 12.47
C ASP A 390 -3.26 14.03 11.07
N LEU A 391 -3.06 15.30 10.69
CA LEU A 391 -2.47 15.72 9.41
C LEU A 391 -3.17 15.05 8.20
N VAL A 392 -4.51 15.01 8.22
CA VAL A 392 -5.30 14.33 7.19
C VAL A 392 -5.35 15.14 5.89
N ARG A 393 -5.29 16.48 6.00
CA ARG A 393 -5.43 17.37 4.85
C ARG A 393 -4.13 18.06 4.49
N TRP A 394 -3.84 18.05 3.19
CA TRP A 394 -2.62 18.61 2.60
C TRP A 394 -2.98 19.50 1.41
N GLU A 395 -2.28 20.61 1.28
CA GLU A 395 -2.38 21.51 0.13
C GLU A 395 -1.12 21.37 -0.73
N LYS A 396 -1.29 20.86 -1.94
CA LYS A 396 -0.21 20.77 -2.92
C LYS A 396 0.14 22.16 -3.47
N HIS A 397 1.43 22.42 -3.61
CA HIS A 397 1.90 23.60 -4.30
C HIS A 397 1.52 23.54 -5.79
N PRO A 398 1.00 24.61 -6.40
CA PRO A 398 0.39 24.54 -7.75
C PRO A 398 1.39 24.29 -8.89
N VAL A 399 2.69 24.44 -8.64
CA VAL A 399 3.74 24.16 -9.62
C VAL A 399 4.85 23.31 -8.99
N PRO A 400 5.59 22.51 -9.79
CA PRO A 400 6.73 21.77 -9.25
C PRO A 400 7.75 22.72 -8.62
N VAL A 401 8.31 22.34 -7.46
CA VAL A 401 9.38 23.14 -6.84
C VAL A 401 10.75 22.87 -7.46
N ILE A 402 10.93 21.69 -8.09
CA ILE A 402 12.08 21.38 -8.93
C ILE A 402 11.64 20.66 -10.19
N VAL A 403 12.10 21.12 -11.33
CA VAL A 403 12.03 20.44 -12.63
C VAL A 403 13.45 20.15 -13.08
N GLN A 404 13.73 18.91 -13.46
CA GLN A 404 15.05 18.49 -13.90
C GLN A 404 15.48 19.25 -15.17
N GLU A 405 16.66 19.82 -15.18
CA GLU A 405 17.27 20.44 -16.36
C GLU A 405 18.22 19.43 -17.03
N LYS A 406 18.39 19.56 -18.34
CA LYS A 406 19.36 18.75 -19.10
C LYS A 406 20.77 18.94 -18.54
N GLY A 407 21.47 17.83 -18.29
CA GLY A 407 22.81 17.84 -17.68
C GLY A 407 22.80 17.71 -16.16
N GLN A 408 21.61 17.62 -15.54
CA GLN A 408 21.47 17.29 -14.11
C GLN A 408 21.10 15.80 -13.98
N GLY A 409 22.09 14.92 -14.02
CA GLY A 409 21.90 13.47 -13.97
C GLY A 409 21.28 12.88 -15.24
N TYR A 410 20.75 11.65 -15.18
CA TYR A 410 19.98 11.05 -16.26
C TYR A 410 18.64 11.75 -16.41
N TYR A 411 18.39 12.26 -17.62
CA TYR A 411 17.18 13.02 -17.91
C TYR A 411 15.97 12.10 -17.98
N GLY A 412 15.01 12.30 -17.06
CA GLY A 412 13.84 11.44 -16.85
C GLY A 412 13.95 10.48 -15.67
N ASP A 413 15.16 10.17 -15.19
CA ASP A 413 15.40 9.43 -13.94
C ASP A 413 15.77 10.42 -12.84
N PHE A 414 14.75 10.87 -12.09
CA PHE A 414 14.87 12.01 -11.19
C PHE A 414 13.79 11.94 -10.11
N ARG A 415 14.05 11.21 -8.99
CA ARG A 415 13.02 10.89 -8.02
C ARG A 415 13.49 10.77 -6.58
N ASP A 416 12.52 10.61 -5.67
CA ASP A 416 12.67 10.31 -4.26
C ASP A 416 13.42 11.41 -3.50
N PRO A 417 12.88 12.64 -3.48
CA PRO A 417 13.54 13.76 -2.79
C PRO A 417 13.66 13.48 -1.29
N PHE A 418 14.89 13.58 -0.76
CA PHE A 418 15.18 13.54 0.67
C PHE A 418 15.57 14.94 1.16
N VAL A 419 14.79 15.49 2.08
CA VAL A 419 14.93 16.88 2.54
C VAL A 419 15.30 16.94 4.02
N TRP A 420 16.25 17.82 4.37
CA TRP A 420 16.52 18.19 5.76
C TRP A 420 16.80 19.68 5.88
N LYS A 421 16.70 20.20 7.10
CA LYS A 421 17.01 21.60 7.43
C LYS A 421 18.23 21.66 8.35
N ASP A 422 19.15 22.56 8.07
CA ASP A 422 20.25 22.89 8.97
C ASP A 422 20.45 24.42 9.00
N GLY A 423 20.23 24.98 10.17
CA GLY A 423 20.13 26.42 10.36
C GLY A 423 18.96 27.02 9.61
N ASP A 424 19.21 27.97 8.73
CA ASP A 424 18.25 28.67 7.90
C ASP A 424 18.18 28.14 6.45
N THR A 425 18.77 26.96 6.18
CA THR A 425 18.88 26.39 4.83
C THR A 425 18.23 25.01 4.81
N TRP A 426 17.38 24.78 3.81
CA TRP A 426 16.93 23.45 3.43
C TRP A 426 17.86 22.87 2.39
N TYR A 427 18.16 21.61 2.56
CA TYR A 427 19.00 20.78 1.70
C TYR A 427 18.13 19.66 1.12
N LEU A 428 18.40 19.26 -0.11
CA LEU A 428 17.62 18.20 -0.77
C LEU A 428 18.56 17.36 -1.62
N LEU A 429 18.41 16.04 -1.53
CA LEU A 429 19.01 15.05 -2.41
C LEU A 429 17.94 14.41 -3.27
N ILE A 430 18.29 14.10 -4.52
CA ILE A 430 17.41 13.38 -5.47
C ILE A 430 18.20 12.22 -6.04
N GLY A 431 17.53 11.08 -6.14
CA GLY A 431 18.04 9.90 -6.80
C GLY A 431 18.08 10.06 -8.31
N SER A 432 19.20 9.66 -8.92
CA SER A 432 19.44 9.72 -10.37
C SER A 432 20.63 8.85 -10.75
N GLY A 433 21.11 9.00 -11.96
CA GLY A 433 22.38 8.47 -12.46
C GLY A 433 23.20 9.56 -13.14
N THR A 434 24.41 9.23 -13.54
CA THR A 434 25.29 10.12 -14.34
C THR A 434 25.90 9.35 -15.49
N ASP A 435 25.78 9.89 -16.70
CA ASP A 435 26.26 9.25 -17.93
C ASP A 435 27.72 8.78 -17.82
N GLY A 436 27.93 7.47 -18.02
CA GLY A 436 29.23 6.83 -17.95
C GLY A 436 29.86 6.73 -16.55
N GLN A 437 29.14 7.17 -15.50
CA GLN A 437 29.59 7.15 -14.11
C GLN A 437 28.68 6.35 -13.15
N GLY A 438 27.52 5.88 -13.62
CA GLY A 438 26.58 5.05 -12.84
C GLY A 438 25.64 5.83 -11.94
N GLY A 439 25.07 5.17 -10.95
CA GLY A 439 24.12 5.76 -9.99
C GLY A 439 24.73 6.94 -9.23
N SER A 440 23.92 7.97 -8.98
CA SER A 440 24.35 9.19 -8.33
C SER A 440 23.23 9.90 -7.59
N LEU A 441 23.57 10.78 -6.64
CA LEU A 441 22.65 11.68 -5.98
C LEU A 441 22.92 13.12 -6.40
N LEU A 442 21.85 13.85 -6.69
CA LEU A 442 21.90 15.26 -7.06
C LEU A 442 21.54 16.13 -5.87
N ALA A 443 22.30 17.21 -5.64
CA ALA A 443 22.13 18.07 -4.47
C ALA A 443 21.54 19.43 -4.82
N TYR A 444 20.60 19.89 -3.98
CA TYR A 444 19.97 21.19 -4.06
C TYR A 444 19.93 21.89 -2.71
N THR A 445 19.84 23.23 -2.71
CA THR A 445 19.63 24.02 -1.51
C THR A 445 18.57 25.07 -1.72
N SER A 446 17.79 25.38 -0.65
CA SER A 446 16.76 26.42 -0.65
C SER A 446 16.76 27.22 0.65
N LYS A 447 16.17 28.44 0.60
CA LYS A 447 15.90 29.30 1.77
C LYS A 447 14.41 29.39 2.10
N ASP A 448 13.53 28.86 1.23
CA ASP A 448 12.08 29.01 1.31
C ASP A 448 11.29 27.77 0.93
N MET A 449 11.97 26.63 0.66
CA MET A 449 11.40 25.36 0.21
C MET A 449 10.76 25.42 -1.21
N ILE A 450 10.75 26.59 -1.84
CA ILE A 450 10.10 26.82 -3.16
C ILE A 450 11.17 27.02 -4.24
N GLN A 451 12.17 27.85 -3.96
CA GLN A 451 13.23 28.14 -4.91
C GLN A 451 14.49 27.33 -4.57
N TRP A 452 14.79 26.35 -5.41
CA TRP A 452 15.90 25.44 -5.22
C TRP A 452 17.05 25.74 -6.18
N LYS A 453 18.26 25.71 -5.63
CA LYS A 453 19.50 25.92 -6.40
C LYS A 453 20.25 24.60 -6.51
N TYR A 454 20.47 24.13 -7.74
CA TYR A 454 21.32 22.96 -8.03
C TYR A 454 22.77 23.23 -7.61
N LYS A 455 23.41 22.23 -6.99
CA LYS A 455 24.78 22.27 -6.45
C LYS A 455 25.73 21.27 -7.10
N GLY A 456 25.21 20.43 -7.97
CA GLY A 456 25.95 19.33 -8.60
C GLY A 456 25.67 17.98 -7.94
N PRO A 457 26.40 16.95 -8.38
CA PRO A 457 26.29 15.63 -7.77
C PRO A 457 26.79 15.67 -6.31
N PHE A 458 26.05 15.03 -5.40
CA PHE A 458 26.40 14.89 -3.99
C PHE A 458 27.41 13.75 -3.79
N TYR A 459 27.11 12.61 -4.40
CA TYR A 459 27.97 11.43 -4.46
C TYR A 459 27.67 10.66 -5.74
N ILE A 460 28.66 10.00 -6.33
CA ILE A 460 28.57 9.23 -7.59
C ILE A 460 29.27 7.90 -7.37
N SER A 461 28.67 6.80 -7.86
CA SER A 461 29.30 5.49 -7.84
C SER A 461 30.46 5.34 -8.83
N ASP A 462 31.24 4.28 -8.66
CA ASP A 462 32.16 3.77 -9.67
C ASP A 462 31.65 2.45 -10.24
N PRO A 463 30.93 2.45 -11.39
CA PRO A 463 30.31 1.25 -11.95
C PRO A 463 31.33 0.23 -12.46
N LYS A 464 32.60 0.63 -12.65
CA LYS A 464 33.66 -0.31 -13.02
C LYS A 464 34.16 -1.11 -11.83
N LYS A 465 34.13 -0.49 -10.65
CA LYS A 465 34.58 -1.09 -9.40
C LYS A 465 33.43 -1.81 -8.70
N TYR A 466 32.22 -1.22 -8.76
CA TYR A 466 31.02 -1.70 -8.06
C TYR A 466 29.82 -1.78 -9.01
N PRO A 467 29.79 -2.73 -9.96
CA PRO A 467 28.71 -2.83 -10.96
C PRO A 467 27.34 -3.08 -10.33
N PHE A 468 27.28 -3.77 -9.19
CA PHE A 468 26.07 -4.02 -8.42
C PHE A 468 25.41 -2.75 -7.83
N LEU A 469 26.08 -1.61 -7.87
CA LEU A 469 25.46 -0.31 -7.53
C LEU A 469 24.64 0.27 -8.68
N GLY A 470 24.50 -0.42 -9.81
CA GLY A 470 23.62 -0.07 -10.88
C GLY A 470 23.94 1.26 -11.59
N SER A 471 23.02 1.66 -12.44
CA SER A 471 23.12 2.89 -13.24
C SER A 471 22.36 4.07 -12.64
N MET A 472 21.47 3.81 -11.70
CA MET A 472 20.64 4.78 -11.04
C MET A 472 20.49 4.44 -9.56
N TRP A 473 20.29 5.47 -8.72
CA TRP A 473 19.97 5.33 -7.30
C TRP A 473 18.61 5.91 -6.97
N GLU A 474 17.92 5.21 -6.09
CA GLU A 474 16.61 5.57 -5.54
C GLU A 474 16.70 5.76 -4.03
N LEU A 475 15.70 6.43 -3.45
CA LEU A 475 15.39 6.48 -2.03
C LEU A 475 16.60 6.88 -1.17
N PRO A 476 17.27 8.02 -1.48
CA PRO A 476 18.39 8.47 -0.67
C PRO A 476 17.95 8.78 0.75
N VAL A 477 18.75 8.35 1.74
CA VAL A 477 18.64 8.76 3.15
C VAL A 477 19.97 9.31 3.60
N PHE A 478 19.96 10.50 4.19
CA PHE A 478 21.18 11.14 4.69
C PHE A 478 20.97 11.66 6.11
N LEU A 479 21.62 11.02 7.09
CA LEU A 479 21.43 11.31 8.51
C LEU A 479 22.76 11.52 9.24
N PRO A 480 22.81 12.43 10.25
CA PRO A 480 23.96 12.55 11.14
C PRO A 480 24.03 11.32 12.06
N LEU A 481 25.21 10.72 12.20
CA LEU A 481 25.45 9.62 13.16
C LEU A 481 26.01 10.08 14.50
N GLY A 482 26.52 11.32 14.56
CA GLY A 482 27.24 11.88 15.69
C GLY A 482 28.76 11.90 15.48
N GLN A 483 29.51 12.16 16.53
CA GLN A 483 30.96 12.26 16.45
C GLN A 483 31.62 10.90 16.68
N ASP A 484 32.67 10.63 15.90
CA ASP A 484 33.57 9.50 16.16
C ASP A 484 34.51 9.79 17.37
N LYS A 485 35.29 8.80 17.76
CA LYS A 485 36.26 8.93 18.89
C LYS A 485 37.30 10.02 18.71
N THR A 486 37.47 10.60 17.51
CA THR A 486 38.36 11.71 17.22
C THR A 486 37.66 13.07 17.23
N GLY A 487 36.35 13.08 17.48
CA GLY A 487 35.51 14.28 17.49
C GLY A 487 35.05 14.74 16.10
N ILE A 488 35.25 13.94 15.07
CA ILE A 488 34.79 14.23 13.71
C ILE A 488 33.32 13.81 13.57
N GLU A 489 32.48 14.74 13.13
CA GLU A 489 31.06 14.46 12.86
C GLU A 489 30.93 13.55 11.66
N LYS A 490 30.21 12.44 11.85
CA LYS A 490 29.94 11.42 10.84
C LYS A 490 28.49 11.44 10.42
N HIS A 491 28.29 11.10 9.17
CA HIS A 491 26.98 10.94 8.55
C HIS A 491 26.90 9.56 7.89
N ILE A 492 25.69 9.05 7.78
CA ILE A 492 25.38 7.89 6.96
C ILE A 492 24.65 8.33 5.69
N LEU A 493 25.02 7.73 4.59
CA LEU A 493 24.32 7.81 3.30
C LEU A 493 23.80 6.42 2.95
N LEU A 494 22.49 6.30 2.72
CA LEU A 494 21.83 5.07 2.27
C LEU A 494 21.25 5.29 0.89
N ILE A 495 21.24 4.26 0.05
CA ILE A 495 20.58 4.23 -1.26
C ILE A 495 20.06 2.84 -1.57
N SER A 496 19.11 2.77 -2.51
CA SER A 496 18.75 1.53 -3.23
C SER A 496 19.20 1.68 -4.68
N PRO A 497 20.06 0.78 -5.21
CA PRO A 497 20.52 0.85 -6.58
C PRO A 497 19.50 0.23 -7.55
N LEU A 498 19.44 0.76 -8.77
CA LEU A 498 18.61 0.27 -9.85
C LEU A 498 19.41 0.16 -11.14
N GLY A 499 19.11 -0.83 -11.96
CA GLY A 499 19.73 -1.06 -13.25
C GLY A 499 20.32 -2.47 -13.39
N PRO A 500 21.04 -2.76 -14.49
CA PRO A 500 21.71 -4.04 -14.67
C PRO A 500 22.64 -4.36 -13.48
N GLU A 501 22.62 -5.61 -13.01
CA GLU A 501 23.42 -6.13 -11.91
C GLU A 501 23.11 -5.53 -10.53
N ALA A 502 21.98 -4.83 -10.37
CA ALA A 502 21.50 -4.24 -9.11
C ALA A 502 20.16 -4.86 -8.71
N ASP A 503 19.99 -5.15 -7.41
CA ASP A 503 18.81 -5.84 -6.86
C ASP A 503 18.05 -5.00 -5.83
N VAL A 504 18.11 -3.66 -5.92
CA VAL A 504 17.46 -2.69 -5.03
C VAL A 504 17.74 -2.89 -3.52
N GLU A 505 18.76 -3.64 -3.15
CA GLU A 505 19.24 -3.78 -1.78
C GLU A 505 19.64 -2.42 -1.17
N VAL A 506 19.71 -2.34 0.14
CA VAL A 506 20.10 -1.08 0.80
C VAL A 506 21.58 -1.06 1.11
N PHE A 507 22.31 -0.26 0.34
CA PHE A 507 23.73 0.02 0.58
C PHE A 507 23.92 1.29 1.39
N TYR A 508 25.00 1.32 2.19
CA TYR A 508 25.37 2.51 2.94
C TYR A 508 26.86 2.79 2.94
N TRP A 509 27.17 4.06 3.20
CA TRP A 509 28.52 4.56 3.53
C TRP A 509 28.45 5.41 4.80
N ILE A 510 29.48 5.33 5.64
CA ILE A 510 29.74 6.28 6.72
C ILE A 510 30.83 7.24 6.23
N GLY A 511 30.71 8.52 6.50
CA GLY A 511 31.68 9.51 6.05
C GLY A 511 31.41 10.91 6.58
N THR A 512 32.01 11.89 5.93
CA THR A 512 31.93 13.30 6.29
C THR A 512 31.19 14.12 5.25
N PHE A 513 30.50 15.17 5.70
CA PHE A 513 29.74 16.07 4.85
C PHE A 513 30.38 17.46 4.79
N ASN A 514 30.75 17.90 3.59
CA ASN A 514 31.18 19.27 3.33
C ASN A 514 29.98 20.12 2.89
N LYS A 515 29.41 20.90 3.83
CA LYS A 515 28.24 21.77 3.57
C LYS A 515 28.45 22.80 2.49
N VAL A 516 29.69 23.36 2.39
CA VAL A 516 30.02 24.43 1.43
C VAL A 516 30.09 23.86 0.00
N ALA A 517 30.77 22.74 -0.14
CA ALA A 517 30.89 22.04 -1.44
C ALA A 517 29.67 21.24 -1.81
N MET A 518 28.75 20.97 -0.88
CA MET A 518 27.63 20.03 -1.03
C MET A 518 28.12 18.66 -1.51
N ARG A 519 29.07 18.09 -0.79
CA ARG A 519 29.73 16.82 -1.12
C ARG A 519 29.81 15.91 0.09
N PHE A 520 29.52 14.65 -0.15
CA PHE A 520 29.80 13.57 0.80
C PHE A 520 31.13 12.91 0.45
N THR A 521 31.94 12.61 1.48
CA THR A 521 33.17 11.86 1.33
C THR A 521 33.11 10.65 2.25
N PRO A 522 32.99 9.42 1.71
CA PRO A 522 32.97 8.22 2.54
C PRO A 522 34.35 7.97 3.20
N ASP A 523 34.33 7.40 4.39
CA ASP A 523 35.55 6.95 5.08
C ASP A 523 36.19 5.74 4.34
N HIS A 524 35.34 4.89 3.75
CA HIS A 524 35.71 3.77 2.88
C HIS A 524 34.90 3.83 1.61
N GLU A 525 35.55 3.63 0.47
CA GLU A 525 34.86 3.65 -0.84
C GLU A 525 33.91 2.46 -1.02
N GLU A 526 34.21 1.30 -0.39
CA GLU A 526 33.43 0.09 -0.54
C GLU A 526 32.08 0.25 0.16
N PRO A 527 30.97 0.08 -0.58
CA PRO A 527 29.65 0.12 0.02
C PRO A 527 29.42 -1.09 0.92
N GLN A 528 28.62 -0.91 1.96
CA GLN A 528 28.24 -1.97 2.89
C GLN A 528 26.74 -2.20 2.80
N LEU A 529 26.32 -3.46 2.85
CA LEU A 529 24.90 -3.80 3.03
C LEU A 529 24.46 -3.56 4.47
N ILE A 530 23.30 -2.96 4.65
CA ILE A 530 22.70 -2.81 5.97
C ILE A 530 22.02 -4.12 6.42
N ASP A 531 21.41 -4.85 5.50
CA ASP A 531 20.72 -6.12 5.71
C ASP A 531 21.27 -7.20 4.76
N LEU A 532 21.21 -8.45 5.19
CA LEU A 532 21.74 -9.61 4.46
C LEU A 532 20.63 -10.46 3.80
N GLY A 533 19.42 -9.93 3.69
CA GLY A 533 18.24 -10.63 3.19
C GLY A 533 17.87 -10.32 1.75
N ASP A 534 18.81 -9.81 0.95
CA ASP A 534 18.64 -9.51 -0.47
C ASP A 534 17.40 -8.60 -0.70
N PHE A 535 16.55 -8.92 -1.67
CA PHE A 535 15.35 -8.20 -2.06
C PHE A 535 14.27 -8.06 -0.96
N HIS A 536 14.39 -8.76 0.16
CA HIS A 536 13.41 -8.65 1.26
C HIS A 536 13.62 -7.44 2.17
N PHE A 537 14.68 -6.66 1.94
CA PHE A 537 14.96 -5.43 2.66
C PHE A 537 15.39 -4.35 1.67
N THR A 538 14.45 -3.50 1.28
CA THR A 538 14.66 -2.47 0.26
C THR A 538 14.00 -1.15 0.66
N GLY A 539 14.14 -0.12 -0.17
CA GLY A 539 13.38 1.11 -0.08
C GLY A 539 13.50 1.83 1.26
N PRO A 540 14.70 2.29 1.66
CA PRO A 540 14.90 2.93 2.94
C PRO A 540 14.28 4.32 2.99
N SER A 541 13.75 4.69 4.15
CA SER A 541 13.48 6.06 4.55
C SER A 541 13.93 6.27 5.98
N GLY A 542 14.06 7.51 6.41
CA GLY A 542 14.56 7.73 7.76
C GLY A 542 14.36 9.13 8.29
N MET A 543 14.51 9.25 9.61
CA MET A 543 14.44 10.52 10.32
C MET A 543 15.37 10.53 11.54
N VAL A 544 15.73 11.72 11.99
CA VAL A 544 16.19 11.89 13.35
C VAL A 544 14.96 12.13 14.23
N ASP A 545 14.73 11.24 15.17
CA ASP A 545 13.61 11.39 16.12
C ASP A 545 13.84 12.62 17.00
N PRO A 546 13.03 13.68 16.92
CA PRO A 546 13.24 14.89 17.69
C PRO A 546 13.01 14.69 19.20
N LYS A 547 12.33 13.62 19.59
CA LYS A 547 12.07 13.27 20.99
C LYS A 547 13.28 12.64 21.68
N THR A 548 14.02 11.80 20.96
CA THR A 548 15.11 11.00 21.54
C THR A 548 16.49 11.26 20.92
N GLY A 549 16.54 11.85 19.73
CA GLY A 549 17.76 12.02 18.94
C GLY A 549 18.23 10.76 18.22
N ARG A 550 17.49 9.62 18.34
CA ARG A 550 17.77 8.38 17.62
C ARG A 550 17.59 8.57 16.11
N LYS A 551 18.34 7.82 15.33
CA LYS A 551 18.21 7.76 13.89
C LYS A 551 17.36 6.53 13.56
N LEU A 552 16.14 6.79 13.11
CA LEU A 552 15.16 5.77 12.78
C LEU A 552 15.16 5.53 11.29
N ILE A 553 15.15 4.25 10.90
CA ILE A 553 15.05 3.79 9.51
C ILE A 553 13.79 2.94 9.37
N PHE A 554 13.08 3.15 8.27
CA PHE A 554 11.91 2.39 7.86
C PHE A 554 12.18 1.83 6.47
N THR A 555 11.70 0.62 6.19
CA THR A 555 11.95 -0.09 4.94
C THR A 555 10.72 -0.83 4.47
N ILE A 556 10.72 -1.27 3.23
CA ILE A 556 9.76 -2.22 2.69
C ILE A 556 10.36 -3.63 2.76
N ALA A 557 9.57 -4.59 3.18
CA ALA A 557 9.82 -6.00 2.98
C ALA A 557 8.95 -6.48 1.82
N GLN A 558 9.51 -6.50 0.62
CA GLN A 558 8.79 -6.95 -0.56
C GLN A 558 8.53 -8.45 -0.50
N GLY A 559 7.34 -8.87 -0.90
CA GLY A 559 7.03 -10.29 -1.07
C GLY A 559 7.22 -10.67 -2.53
N VAL A 560 7.96 -11.74 -2.78
CA VAL A 560 8.16 -12.29 -4.12
C VAL A 560 7.09 -13.32 -4.50
N ARG A 561 5.87 -13.15 -3.99
CA ARG A 561 4.73 -14.01 -4.37
C ARG A 561 4.23 -13.66 -5.78
N THR A 562 3.67 -14.66 -6.46
CA THR A 562 3.07 -14.45 -7.79
C THR A 562 1.84 -13.52 -7.71
N SER A 563 1.53 -12.85 -8.80
CA SER A 563 0.31 -12.03 -8.94
C SER A 563 -0.96 -12.82 -8.63
N GLU A 564 -1.00 -14.13 -8.98
CA GLU A 564 -2.12 -15.01 -8.67
C GLU A 564 -2.31 -15.20 -7.16
N ILE A 565 -1.22 -15.43 -6.41
CA ILE A 565 -1.31 -15.58 -4.95
C ILE A 565 -1.74 -14.26 -4.30
N ASN A 566 -1.20 -13.13 -4.73
CA ASN A 566 -1.60 -11.81 -4.23
C ASN A 566 -3.08 -11.53 -4.55
N TYR A 567 -3.56 -11.93 -5.75
CA TYR A 567 -4.94 -11.80 -6.16
C TYR A 567 -5.93 -12.49 -5.20
N TYR A 568 -5.62 -13.72 -4.77
CA TYR A 568 -6.45 -14.47 -3.82
C TYR A 568 -6.18 -14.10 -2.35
N SER A 569 -5.09 -13.40 -2.04
CA SER A 569 -4.77 -13.02 -0.66
C SER A 569 -5.30 -11.63 -0.27
N GLY A 570 -5.51 -10.73 -1.21
CA GLY A 570 -6.03 -9.39 -0.98
C GLY A 570 -5.00 -8.36 -0.52
N TYR A 571 -3.73 -8.73 -0.46
CA TYR A 571 -2.64 -7.85 -0.07
C TYR A 571 -1.33 -8.21 -0.76
N ALA A 572 -0.44 -7.25 -0.87
CA ALA A 572 0.94 -7.45 -1.31
C ALA A 572 1.88 -6.56 -0.50
N HIS A 573 2.97 -7.17 -0.03
CA HIS A 573 4.04 -6.55 0.74
C HIS A 573 3.63 -6.09 2.17
N ASN A 574 4.62 -5.63 2.93
CA ASN A 574 4.49 -4.96 4.22
C ASN A 574 5.79 -4.20 4.52
N ALA A 575 5.75 -3.25 5.45
CA ALA A 575 6.95 -2.60 5.97
C ALA A 575 7.81 -3.57 6.77
N GLY A 576 9.12 -3.37 6.81
CA GLY A 576 10.01 -3.95 7.79
C GLY A 576 9.77 -3.38 9.19
N ILE A 577 10.38 -3.97 10.21
CA ILE A 577 10.40 -3.43 11.57
C ILE A 577 11.19 -2.10 11.57
N PRO A 578 10.72 -1.05 12.24
CA PRO A 578 11.48 0.18 12.40
C PRO A 578 12.81 -0.07 13.12
N LEU A 579 13.90 0.45 12.56
CA LEU A 579 15.25 0.27 13.06
C LEU A 579 15.78 1.54 13.73
N SER A 580 16.62 1.38 14.75
CA SER A 580 17.51 2.40 15.26
C SER A 580 18.93 2.11 14.80
N ILE A 581 19.59 3.10 14.20
CA ILE A 581 20.98 3.01 13.78
C ILE A 581 21.85 4.01 14.54
N PHE A 582 23.12 3.64 14.77
CA PHE A 582 24.06 4.46 15.51
C PHE A 582 25.51 4.15 15.12
N LEU A 583 26.43 5.07 15.44
CA LEU A 583 27.85 4.88 15.27
C LEU A 583 28.40 4.13 16.50
N ARG A 584 28.97 2.96 16.30
CA ARG A 584 29.64 2.18 17.35
C ARG A 584 31.01 2.77 17.66
N GLU A 585 31.56 2.46 18.84
CA GLU A 585 32.91 2.91 19.26
C GLU A 585 34.02 2.41 18.34
N ASP A 586 33.83 1.26 17.68
CA ASP A 586 34.78 0.72 16.70
C ASP A 586 34.67 1.37 15.31
N GLY A 587 33.74 2.32 15.12
CA GLY A 587 33.51 3.04 13.88
C GLY A 587 32.56 2.30 12.90
N ARG A 588 32.10 1.09 13.24
CA ARG A 588 31.10 0.37 12.45
C ARG A 588 29.68 0.92 12.70
N LEU A 589 28.76 0.62 11.80
CA LEU A 589 27.33 0.88 12.00
C LEU A 589 26.77 -0.07 13.04
N GLY A 590 26.04 0.46 14.01
CA GLY A 590 25.18 -0.30 14.90
C GLY A 590 23.74 -0.31 14.36
N ILE A 591 23.10 -1.48 14.39
CA ILE A 591 21.74 -1.70 13.87
C ILE A 591 20.97 -2.52 14.89
N MET A 592 19.82 -2.01 15.33
CA MET A 592 18.93 -2.71 16.25
C MET A 592 17.47 -2.34 15.98
N PRO A 593 16.52 -3.24 16.29
CA PRO A 593 15.10 -2.88 16.28
C PRO A 593 14.84 -1.82 17.36
N ILE A 594 13.80 -1.02 17.17
CA ILE A 594 13.43 -0.03 18.19
C ILE A 594 12.90 -0.74 19.46
N GLU A 595 13.23 -0.17 20.62
CA GLU A 595 12.84 -0.74 21.92
C GLU A 595 11.33 -0.71 22.18
N GLU A 596 10.61 0.19 21.56
CA GLU A 596 9.15 0.33 21.67
C GLU A 596 8.39 -0.93 21.25
N LEU A 597 8.98 -1.80 20.45
CA LEU A 597 8.38 -3.09 20.08
C LEU A 597 8.13 -3.99 21.31
N GLU A 598 8.82 -3.76 22.43
CA GLU A 598 8.55 -4.46 23.70
C GLU A 598 7.14 -4.19 24.22
N LEU A 599 6.50 -3.08 23.85
CA LEU A 599 5.11 -2.78 24.19
C LEU A 599 4.11 -3.76 23.55
N LEU A 600 4.51 -4.43 22.47
CA LEU A 600 3.72 -5.45 21.80
C LEU A 600 3.87 -6.83 22.45
N ARG A 601 4.76 -7.03 23.43
CA ARG A 601 4.89 -8.30 24.14
C ARG A 601 3.59 -8.60 24.92
N ARG A 602 3.06 -9.80 24.70
CA ARG A 602 1.86 -10.28 25.40
C ARG A 602 2.20 -11.06 26.66
N ARG A 603 3.07 -12.05 26.50
CA ARG A 603 3.56 -12.89 27.61
C ARG A 603 4.90 -13.51 27.26
N GLN A 604 5.73 -13.74 28.26
CA GLN A 604 6.93 -14.56 28.12
C GLN A 604 6.52 -16.03 28.11
N LEU A 605 6.92 -16.74 27.07
CA LEU A 605 6.64 -18.17 26.92
C LEU A 605 7.67 -19.03 27.62
N ILE A 606 8.95 -18.62 27.59
CA ILE A 606 10.04 -19.31 28.24
C ILE A 606 11.23 -18.39 28.49
N LEU A 607 12.00 -18.75 29.52
CA LEU A 607 13.35 -18.24 29.82
C LEU A 607 14.26 -19.43 30.07
N ILE A 608 15.38 -19.50 29.40
CA ILE A 608 16.42 -20.54 29.55
C ILE A 608 17.75 -19.85 29.82
N GLU A 609 18.53 -20.34 30.79
CA GLU A 609 19.86 -19.83 31.12
C GLU A 609 20.85 -20.97 31.28
N ASP A 610 22.05 -20.83 30.70
CA ASP A 610 23.19 -21.74 30.84
C ASP A 610 22.83 -23.24 30.66
N LYS A 611 22.23 -23.56 29.50
CA LYS A 611 21.83 -24.95 29.17
C LYS A 611 22.60 -25.49 27.97
N PRO A 612 23.04 -26.77 28.04
CA PRO A 612 23.52 -27.47 26.85
C PRO A 612 22.39 -27.65 25.83
N LEU A 613 22.74 -27.80 24.54
CA LEU A 613 21.82 -27.88 23.41
C LEU A 613 20.62 -28.81 23.64
N ASP A 614 20.87 -30.06 24.10
CA ASP A 614 19.83 -31.07 24.26
C ASP A 614 18.83 -30.68 25.38
N GLU A 615 19.32 -30.13 26.48
CA GLU A 615 18.43 -29.66 27.57
C GLU A 615 17.59 -28.50 27.12
N ALA A 616 18.19 -27.51 26.45
CA ALA A 616 17.47 -26.36 25.92
C ALA A 616 16.37 -26.79 24.94
N ASN A 617 16.65 -27.70 24.01
CA ASN A 617 15.66 -28.19 23.07
C ASN A 617 14.55 -29.03 23.73
N ASN A 618 14.86 -29.76 24.81
CA ASN A 618 13.82 -30.44 25.60
C ASN A 618 12.83 -29.46 26.25
N LEU A 619 13.28 -28.28 26.68
CA LEU A 619 12.44 -27.22 27.20
C LEU A 619 11.63 -26.53 26.10
N LEU A 620 12.18 -26.41 24.90
CA LEU A 620 11.55 -25.75 23.75
C LEU A 620 10.47 -26.56 23.03
N LYS A 621 10.41 -27.89 23.23
CA LYS A 621 9.56 -28.82 22.45
C LYS A 621 8.08 -28.45 22.40
N ASP A 622 7.56 -27.80 23.47
CA ASP A 622 6.16 -27.39 23.61
C ASP A 622 5.93 -25.90 23.29
N ILE A 623 6.99 -25.15 23.00
CA ILE A 623 6.91 -23.74 22.61
C ILE A 623 6.57 -23.67 21.13
N LYS A 624 5.46 -23.00 20.84
CA LYS A 624 4.91 -22.84 19.49
C LYS A 624 4.38 -21.44 19.28
N GLY A 625 4.56 -20.91 18.08
CA GLY A 625 4.00 -19.62 17.69
C GLY A 625 4.49 -19.19 16.31
N ASP A 626 3.78 -18.24 15.76
CA ASP A 626 4.14 -17.58 14.49
C ASP A 626 4.14 -16.05 14.62
N MET A 627 3.91 -15.53 15.84
CA MET A 627 4.07 -14.12 16.21
C MET A 627 4.91 -14.06 17.49
N LEU A 628 6.23 -14.06 17.32
CA LEU A 628 7.19 -14.21 18.42
C LEU A 628 8.30 -13.17 18.34
N GLU A 629 8.76 -12.70 19.50
CA GLU A 629 10.11 -12.17 19.67
C GLU A 629 10.97 -13.22 20.34
N ILE A 630 12.17 -13.49 19.80
CA ILE A 630 13.12 -14.47 20.32
C ILE A 630 14.44 -13.77 20.54
N ARG A 631 14.96 -13.78 21.77
CA ARG A 631 16.30 -13.32 22.09
C ARG A 631 17.13 -14.52 22.49
N VAL A 632 18.26 -14.75 21.84
CA VAL A 632 19.11 -15.90 22.15
C VAL A 632 20.59 -15.53 22.07
N GLU A 633 21.35 -15.99 23.06
CA GLU A 633 22.81 -15.94 23.06
C GLU A 633 23.36 -17.37 23.06
N LEU A 634 24.21 -17.67 22.08
CA LEU A 634 24.80 -18.99 21.87
C LEU A 634 26.32 -18.92 22.00
N GLU A 635 26.87 -19.71 22.92
CA GLU A 635 28.31 -19.95 23.06
C GLU A 635 28.69 -21.16 22.23
N ALA A 636 29.56 -20.98 21.25
CA ALA A 636 29.79 -21.94 20.18
C ALA A 636 30.45 -23.26 20.61
N GLY A 637 31.20 -23.29 21.71
CA GLY A 637 31.99 -24.50 22.06
C GLY A 637 32.81 -25.00 20.88
N ALA A 638 32.63 -26.28 20.53
CA ALA A 638 33.22 -26.90 19.35
C ALA A 638 32.36 -26.83 18.07
N CYS A 639 31.23 -26.15 18.11
CA CYS A 639 30.37 -25.97 16.93
C CYS A 639 31.08 -25.21 15.81
N THR A 640 30.93 -25.68 14.59
CA THR A 640 31.35 -24.97 13.37
C THR A 640 30.21 -24.10 12.82
N GLN A 641 28.96 -24.51 13.07
CA GLN A 641 27.75 -23.81 12.70
C GLN A 641 26.76 -23.89 13.85
N LEU A 642 26.09 -22.76 14.15
CA LEU A 642 25.15 -22.67 15.27
C LEU A 642 24.03 -21.62 14.93
N GLY A 643 22.81 -21.91 15.40
CA GLY A 643 21.67 -21.03 15.14
C GLY A 643 20.36 -21.61 15.63
N ILE A 644 19.28 -21.31 14.90
CA ILE A 644 17.91 -21.64 15.29
C ILE A 644 17.07 -22.05 14.08
N LYS A 645 16.23 -23.06 14.25
CA LYS A 645 15.18 -23.44 13.30
C LYS A 645 13.88 -22.77 13.71
N LEU A 646 13.22 -22.17 12.76
CA LEU A 646 11.96 -21.43 12.89
C LEU A 646 10.89 -22.04 11.99
N ARG A 647 9.62 -21.79 12.27
CA ARG A 647 8.48 -22.29 11.49
C ARG A 647 8.62 -23.79 11.19
N ARG A 648 9.01 -24.53 12.22
CA ARG A 648 9.28 -25.96 12.09
C ARG A 648 8.02 -26.79 12.32
N SER A 649 7.66 -27.66 11.37
CA SER A 649 6.64 -28.68 11.56
C SER A 649 7.09 -29.76 12.55
N PRO A 650 6.18 -30.50 13.21
CA PRO A 650 6.55 -31.50 14.19
C PRO A 650 7.55 -32.57 13.70
N GLY A 651 7.44 -32.98 12.46
CA GLY A 651 8.34 -33.97 11.82
C GLY A 651 9.56 -33.32 11.12
N GLY A 652 9.61 -31.99 11.03
CA GLY A 652 10.67 -31.26 10.32
C GLY A 652 10.57 -31.33 8.79
N GLU A 653 9.36 -31.59 8.27
CA GLU A 653 9.08 -31.55 6.83
C GLU A 653 9.18 -30.13 6.30
N GLU A 654 8.71 -29.17 7.10
CA GLU A 654 8.89 -27.73 6.88
C GLU A 654 9.72 -27.18 8.03
N GLU A 655 10.74 -26.40 7.70
CA GLU A 655 11.58 -25.65 8.64
C GLU A 655 12.41 -24.60 7.90
N THR A 656 12.71 -23.50 8.57
CA THR A 656 13.66 -22.48 8.13
C THR A 656 14.83 -22.46 9.09
N LEU A 657 16.05 -22.56 8.61
CA LEU A 657 17.26 -22.57 9.43
C LEU A 657 18.02 -21.26 9.30
N LEU A 658 18.06 -20.48 10.37
CA LEU A 658 18.92 -19.31 10.53
C LEU A 658 20.16 -19.70 11.33
N TYR A 659 21.36 -19.49 10.79
CA TYR A 659 22.59 -19.92 11.45
C TYR A 659 23.79 -19.04 11.12
N TYR A 660 24.77 -19.08 11.99
CA TYR A 660 26.09 -18.50 11.78
C TYR A 660 27.09 -19.60 11.43
N ASP A 661 27.79 -19.42 10.32
CA ASP A 661 28.93 -20.29 9.90
C ASP A 661 30.22 -19.62 10.36
N ARG A 662 30.90 -20.23 11.34
CA ARG A 662 32.15 -19.71 11.93
C ARG A 662 33.34 -19.76 10.98
N LYS A 663 33.33 -20.70 10.03
CA LYS A 663 34.43 -20.84 9.08
C LYS A 663 34.36 -19.74 8.02
N GLU A 664 33.16 -19.47 7.53
CA GLU A 664 32.93 -18.46 6.50
C GLU A 664 32.70 -17.05 7.10
N ALA A 665 32.62 -16.95 8.44
CA ALA A 665 32.21 -15.73 9.16
C ALA A 665 30.96 -15.09 8.57
N ALA A 666 29.89 -15.89 8.42
CA ALA A 666 28.68 -15.51 7.73
C ALA A 666 27.41 -15.84 8.51
N LEU A 667 26.43 -14.90 8.50
CA LEU A 667 25.06 -15.16 8.93
C LEU A 667 24.25 -15.59 7.71
N ILE A 668 23.56 -16.73 7.83
CA ILE A 668 22.90 -17.41 6.71
C ILE A 668 21.50 -17.85 7.11
N VAL A 669 20.54 -17.72 6.20
CA VAL A 669 19.23 -18.36 6.29
C VAL A 669 19.02 -19.35 5.16
N ASP A 670 18.71 -20.60 5.50
CA ASP A 670 18.35 -21.66 4.54
C ASP A 670 16.83 -21.86 4.56
N ARG A 671 16.18 -21.50 3.43
CA ARG A 671 14.74 -21.60 3.20
C ARG A 671 14.35 -22.78 2.29
N ASN A 672 15.26 -23.65 1.93
CA ASN A 672 14.97 -24.76 1.00
C ASN A 672 13.85 -25.67 1.50
N LYS A 673 13.61 -25.73 2.81
CA LYS A 673 12.54 -26.51 3.45
C LYS A 673 11.46 -25.65 4.10
N SER A 674 11.36 -24.34 3.77
CA SER A 674 10.42 -23.43 4.41
C SER A 674 8.95 -23.74 4.10
N SER A 675 8.68 -24.40 2.97
CA SER A 675 7.32 -24.75 2.53
C SER A 675 7.30 -26.03 1.72
N LEU A 676 6.24 -26.81 1.86
CA LEU A 676 5.93 -27.94 0.96
C LEU A 676 5.14 -27.50 -0.28
N ASP A 677 4.59 -26.27 -0.29
CA ASP A 677 3.91 -25.69 -1.45
C ASP A 677 4.89 -24.86 -2.30
N PRO A 678 5.30 -25.37 -3.47
CA PRO A 678 6.26 -24.65 -4.32
C PRO A 678 5.69 -23.38 -4.95
N LEU A 679 4.36 -23.18 -4.95
CA LEU A 679 3.73 -21.97 -5.45
C LEU A 679 3.69 -20.87 -4.38
N ALA A 680 3.57 -21.26 -3.11
CA ALA A 680 3.53 -20.30 -2.00
C ALA A 680 4.90 -19.64 -1.78
N ASP A 681 5.98 -20.37 -2.02
CA ASP A 681 7.36 -19.93 -1.78
C ASP A 681 8.27 -20.42 -2.94
N TRP A 682 8.12 -19.80 -4.11
CA TRP A 682 8.90 -20.15 -5.30
C TRP A 682 10.34 -19.62 -5.25
N ASP A 683 10.58 -18.56 -4.46
CA ASP A 683 11.89 -17.90 -4.26
C ASP A 683 12.69 -18.54 -3.11
N ARG A 684 12.48 -19.83 -2.84
CA ARG A 684 13.25 -20.56 -1.83
C ARG A 684 14.71 -20.63 -2.20
N GLY A 685 15.57 -20.57 -1.19
CA GLY A 685 17.00 -20.67 -1.38
C GLY A 685 17.76 -20.36 -0.10
N VAL A 686 19.02 -20.05 -0.26
CA VAL A 686 19.93 -19.65 0.81
C VAL A 686 20.25 -18.17 0.61
N GLN A 687 20.08 -17.38 1.66
CA GLN A 687 20.45 -15.96 1.71
C GLN A 687 21.44 -15.75 2.85
N GLY A 688 22.21 -14.68 2.81
CA GLY A 688 23.13 -14.33 3.89
C GLY A 688 24.36 -13.61 3.39
N GLY A 689 25.23 -13.27 4.33
CA GLY A 689 26.46 -12.54 4.04
C GLY A 689 27.39 -12.48 5.22
N THR A 690 28.48 -11.73 5.06
CA THR A 690 29.56 -11.63 6.05
C THR A 690 29.08 -10.98 7.36
N LEU A 691 29.40 -11.63 8.46
CA LEU A 691 29.22 -11.15 9.82
C LEU A 691 30.45 -11.51 10.66
N GLU A 692 31.26 -10.54 11.02
CA GLU A 692 32.46 -10.75 11.86
C GLU A 692 32.09 -10.51 13.33
N LEU A 693 32.16 -11.58 14.13
CA LEU A 693 31.85 -11.54 15.57
C LEU A 693 33.03 -11.23 16.46
N ASP A 694 34.26 -11.17 15.92
CA ASP A 694 35.49 -10.82 16.65
C ASP A 694 35.72 -11.66 17.94
N GLY A 695 35.21 -12.90 17.95
CA GLY A 695 35.30 -13.83 19.09
C GLY A 695 34.15 -13.72 20.09
N GLU A 696 33.18 -12.86 19.88
CA GLU A 696 31.97 -12.78 20.69
C GLU A 696 31.04 -14.00 20.46
N ASN A 697 30.18 -14.26 21.44
CA ASN A 697 29.07 -15.19 21.27
C ASN A 697 28.09 -14.67 20.19
N LEU A 698 27.40 -15.59 19.51
CA LEU A 698 26.33 -15.21 18.62
C LEU A 698 25.11 -14.75 19.44
N LYS A 699 24.71 -13.50 19.31
CA LYS A 699 23.52 -12.92 19.90
C LYS A 699 22.52 -12.62 18.79
N LEU A 700 21.34 -13.21 18.86
CA LEU A 700 20.27 -12.95 17.89
C LEU A 700 19.04 -12.39 18.62
N GLN A 701 18.49 -11.31 18.10
CA GLN A 701 17.13 -10.87 18.38
C GLN A 701 16.31 -11.07 17.11
N ILE A 702 15.27 -11.91 17.19
CA ILE A 702 14.50 -12.35 16.03
C ILE A 702 13.05 -11.95 16.23
N TYR A 703 12.47 -11.34 15.22
CA TYR A 703 11.05 -11.07 15.10
C TYR A 703 10.43 -11.99 14.06
N LEU A 704 9.58 -12.89 14.52
CA LEU A 704 8.83 -13.82 13.70
C LEU A 704 7.37 -13.37 13.67
N ASP A 705 6.89 -12.96 12.50
CA ASP A 705 5.51 -12.51 12.30
C ASP A 705 4.92 -13.18 11.06
N ARG A 706 4.39 -14.38 11.26
CA ARG A 706 3.78 -15.24 10.25
C ARG A 706 4.73 -15.57 9.11
N SER A 707 4.70 -14.78 8.00
CA SER A 707 5.63 -14.97 6.88
C SER A 707 6.95 -14.20 7.05
N MET A 708 7.03 -13.25 7.98
CA MET A 708 8.21 -12.43 8.18
C MET A 708 9.15 -13.03 9.20
N VAL A 709 10.44 -12.99 8.90
CA VAL A 709 11.54 -13.30 9.83
C VAL A 709 12.57 -12.20 9.69
N GLU A 710 12.74 -11.42 10.73
CA GLU A 710 13.82 -10.44 10.83
C GLU A 710 14.74 -10.78 11.98
N ALA A 711 16.03 -10.93 11.71
CA ALA A 711 17.05 -11.29 12.69
C ALA A 711 18.12 -10.22 12.77
N TYR A 712 18.42 -9.79 13.98
CA TYR A 712 19.42 -8.78 14.32
C TYR A 712 20.57 -9.48 15.06
N ALA A 713 21.77 -9.48 14.49
CA ALA A 713 22.91 -10.21 15.00
C ALA A 713 23.95 -9.24 15.60
N ASN A 714 24.20 -9.38 16.90
CA ASN A 714 25.23 -8.66 17.68
C ASN A 714 25.18 -7.13 17.47
N GLU A 715 24.03 -6.56 17.13
CA GLU A 715 23.84 -5.13 16.76
C GLU A 715 24.74 -4.71 15.57
N LEU A 716 25.15 -5.63 14.73
CA LEU A 716 26.06 -5.36 13.60
C LEU A 716 25.37 -5.47 12.25
N LYS A 717 24.48 -6.45 12.09
CA LYS A 717 23.78 -6.74 10.84
C LYS A 717 22.39 -7.20 11.12
N SER A 718 21.48 -6.90 10.20
CA SER A 718 20.18 -7.56 10.11
C SER A 718 20.16 -8.57 8.96
N LEU A 719 19.21 -9.49 9.02
CA LEU A 719 18.86 -10.41 7.96
C LEU A 719 17.33 -10.52 7.94
N THR A 720 16.72 -9.96 6.91
CA THR A 720 15.28 -9.96 6.70
C THR A 720 14.92 -11.00 5.64
N THR A 721 13.96 -11.86 5.93
CA THR A 721 13.52 -12.87 4.96
C THR A 721 12.06 -13.20 5.10
N ARG A 722 11.51 -13.88 4.09
CA ARG A 722 10.13 -14.35 4.06
C ARG A 722 10.06 -15.86 3.95
N VAL A 723 9.08 -16.43 4.66
CA VAL A 723 8.82 -17.87 4.68
C VAL A 723 7.31 -18.11 4.62
N TYR A 724 6.86 -19.05 3.82
CA TYR A 724 5.45 -19.30 3.56
C TYR A 724 5.08 -20.77 3.82
N PRO A 725 5.16 -21.26 5.09
CA PRO A 725 4.86 -22.65 5.39
C PRO A 725 3.42 -23.00 5.01
N SER A 726 3.25 -24.12 4.32
CA SER A 726 1.92 -24.59 3.90
C SER A 726 1.16 -25.28 5.04
N ARG A 727 1.90 -25.85 6.00
CA ARG A 727 1.33 -26.55 7.16
C ARG A 727 0.89 -25.58 8.25
N LYS A 728 -0.31 -25.80 8.81
CA LYS A 728 -0.83 -25.04 9.96
C LYS A 728 -0.05 -25.28 11.26
N ASP A 729 0.62 -26.42 11.37
CA ASP A 729 1.38 -26.84 12.54
C ASP A 729 2.90 -26.56 12.44
N ALA A 730 3.35 -25.84 11.39
CA ALA A 730 4.71 -25.34 11.28
C ALA A 730 4.92 -24.13 12.21
N LEU A 731 4.88 -24.36 13.52
CA LEU A 731 4.92 -23.34 14.58
C LEU A 731 6.07 -23.55 15.57
N GLY A 732 6.86 -24.65 15.40
CA GLY A 732 7.94 -25.01 16.33
C GLY A 732 9.18 -24.17 16.12
N ILE A 733 9.98 -24.07 17.20
CA ILE A 733 11.33 -23.50 17.24
C ILE A 733 12.30 -24.52 17.82
N GLN A 734 13.54 -24.51 17.37
CA GLN A 734 14.57 -25.43 17.86
C GLN A 734 15.96 -24.81 17.73
N ILE A 735 16.75 -24.81 18.80
CA ILE A 735 18.17 -24.44 18.69
C ILE A 735 18.91 -25.51 17.91
N TRP A 736 19.81 -25.10 17.02
CA TRP A 736 20.56 -26.00 16.15
C TRP A 736 22.06 -25.72 16.22
N GLY A 737 22.84 -26.78 16.13
CA GLY A 737 24.30 -26.65 16.06
C GLY A 737 24.98 -27.92 15.55
N ALA A 738 26.03 -27.72 14.75
CA ALA A 738 26.91 -28.79 14.27
C ALA A 738 28.10 -28.98 15.24
N GLY A 739 27.84 -29.60 16.39
CA GLY A 739 28.78 -29.80 17.48
C GLY A 739 28.20 -29.43 18.86
N THR A 740 29.08 -29.27 19.85
CA THR A 740 28.68 -28.85 21.20
C THR A 740 28.53 -27.35 21.29
N LEU A 741 27.41 -26.89 21.83
CA LEU A 741 27.14 -25.48 22.15
C LEU A 741 26.43 -25.35 23.49
N THR A 742 26.50 -24.15 24.07
CA THR A 742 25.72 -23.76 25.26
C THR A 742 24.80 -22.65 24.90
N VAL A 743 23.53 -22.76 25.27
CA VAL A 743 22.56 -21.66 25.27
C VAL A 743 22.79 -20.85 26.51
N LYS A 744 23.44 -19.69 26.39
CA LYS A 744 23.75 -18.79 27.51
C LYS A 744 22.49 -18.14 28.03
N SER A 745 21.65 -17.67 27.11
CA SER A 745 20.31 -17.18 27.39
C SER A 745 19.38 -17.41 26.23
N LEU A 746 18.11 -17.66 26.49
CA LEU A 746 17.05 -17.69 25.49
C LEU A 746 15.75 -17.20 26.13
N GLU A 747 15.16 -16.19 25.53
CA GLU A 747 13.85 -15.67 25.87
C GLU A 747 12.94 -15.74 24.65
N VAL A 748 11.70 -16.15 24.85
CA VAL A 748 10.68 -16.15 23.81
C VAL A 748 9.44 -15.45 24.33
N TRP A 749 8.98 -14.47 23.58
CA TRP A 749 7.80 -13.68 23.87
C TRP A 749 6.75 -13.86 22.78
N GLU A 750 5.48 -14.02 23.18
CA GLU A 750 4.33 -13.93 22.27
C GLU A 750 4.03 -12.45 22.02
N MET A 751 3.83 -12.08 20.73
CA MET A 751 3.60 -10.70 20.30
C MET A 751 2.12 -10.44 20.00
N LYS A 752 1.70 -9.17 20.14
CA LYS A 752 0.39 -8.66 19.72
C LYS A 752 0.47 -8.00 18.36
N PRO A 753 -0.66 -7.84 17.64
CA PRO A 753 -0.74 -6.99 16.47
C PRO A 753 -0.35 -5.53 16.77
N ALA A 754 0.22 -4.83 15.79
CA ALA A 754 0.53 -3.40 15.89
C ALA A 754 -0.69 -2.50 15.68
N PHE A 755 -1.73 -3.01 15.02
CA PHE A 755 -3.00 -2.31 14.87
C PHE A 755 -4.04 -2.93 15.80
N GLU A 756 -4.66 -2.11 16.63
CA GLU A 756 -5.80 -2.55 17.45
C GLU A 756 -7.03 -2.80 16.56
N SER A 757 -7.74 -3.90 16.82
CA SER A 757 -8.95 -4.31 16.11
C SER A 757 -10.19 -3.54 16.60
#